data_fba612dbeb9d6391b498119ec16a9af8
#
_entry.id   fba612dbeb9d6391b498119ec16a9af8
#
_cell.length_a   1.000
_cell.length_b   1.000
_cell.length_c   1.000
_cell.angle_alpha   90.00
_cell.angle_beta   90.00
_cell.angle_gamma   90.00
#
_symmetry.space_group_name_H-M   'P 1'
#
loop_
_entity.id
_entity.type
_entity.pdbx_description
1 polymer ?
#
loop_
_entity_poly.entity_id
_entity_poly.type
_entity_poly.pdbx_seq_one_letter_code
_entity_poly.pdbx_strand_id
1 'polypeptide(L)'
;MSATSKLVALNPMLRFIGVASALGAPSPDCRDGAESLRRMGIEAAIRRTGLDAGWGTSIEAPDGPRLPALAALLRELAAEVRGSVATGHVPVVLGGDHAIAAGTWRGVGAALGGAPGLLWIDAHLDAHTPDSSPSHNAHGMPLAALLGVGAPEMTRIAGPDLDPARVAVIGVRSYEAEEMRFLAARGVQVFGMAEILRRGLAAVMADALAIVGADDSPFGISLDIDALDPQFAPGVTTPSDNGLGVAELATAIGGLIRNRRCLAFEIVEYCPSRDALGLTARAAIELLEAACRPGGEALQCIEAARGASNYAPLPVVLSEGRGCWLSDVNGQRYLDLMSAYSAVSFGHAHPRLVATLASQATRLAVTSRAYFNDRLPLFLNRLTDLTGYERALPVNTGLEAVETALKAARKWGHKVKGIAEDCAEIIACNGNFHGRSIAITGLSSEPQYRDGFGPFPPALKRIPYGDAAALEAAITPNTAAFLVEPIQGEGGIIIPPEGYLAACAEICKRHNVLLIADEVQTGLGRTGHLLATQHDRIRPDGVILGKALGGGLLPVSAFLADERVMQVFKPGDHGSTFGGNALSAAVAAEALEVLVDERLVERSAALGAMLLARLHEIAAATPLIRAIRGRGLFAGIEVDAALTDARTLAEALLARGVLTKDTHGTVIRIAPPLTISEEELEWGLQRIAEVFADAGRRLPRAA
;
A
#
# COMPACT_ATOMS: atom_id res chain seq x y z
N MET A 1 15.36 19.45 -9.95
CA MET A 1 14.08 19.50 -10.71
C MET A 1 12.95 19.58 -9.72
N SER A 2 11.91 20.43 -9.97
CA SER A 2 10.70 20.46 -9.14
C SER A 2 9.92 19.13 -9.22
N ALA A 3 9.08 18.83 -8.24
CA ALA A 3 8.22 17.63 -8.27
C ALA A 3 7.36 17.58 -9.54
N THR A 4 6.88 18.74 -10.01
CA THR A 4 6.12 18.87 -11.26
C THR A 4 6.96 18.54 -12.50
N SER A 5 8.24 18.95 -12.55
CA SER A 5 9.14 18.61 -13.66
C SER A 5 9.49 17.11 -13.69
N LYS A 6 9.64 16.49 -12.51
CA LYS A 6 9.83 15.03 -12.41
C LYS A 6 8.56 14.27 -12.83
N LEU A 7 7.38 14.77 -12.47
CA LEU A 7 6.10 14.14 -12.84
C LEU A 7 5.90 14.10 -14.36
N VAL A 8 6.14 15.22 -15.07
CA VAL A 8 6.07 15.26 -16.55
C VAL A 8 7.06 14.30 -17.18
N ALA A 9 8.22 14.12 -16.53
CA ALA A 9 9.25 13.21 -16.99
C ALA A 9 8.90 11.72 -16.90
N LEU A 10 7.97 11.34 -16.01
CA LEU A 10 7.59 9.96 -15.73
C LEU A 10 6.26 9.54 -16.39
N ASN A 11 5.65 10.42 -17.18
CA ASN A 11 4.37 10.18 -17.85
C ASN A 11 4.53 10.16 -19.37
N PRO A 12 4.96 9.05 -19.98
CA PRO A 12 4.95 8.92 -21.43
C PRO A 12 3.50 8.94 -21.96
N MET A 13 3.32 9.50 -23.16
CA MET A 13 2.06 9.37 -23.90
C MET A 13 2.08 8.05 -24.68
N LEU A 14 1.04 7.25 -24.53
CA LEU A 14 0.92 5.95 -25.18
C LEU A 14 0.05 6.05 -26.44
N ARG A 15 0.52 5.42 -27.52
CA ARG A 15 -0.25 5.33 -28.75
C ARG A 15 -0.49 3.88 -29.12
N PHE A 16 -1.74 3.44 -29.06
CA PHE A 16 -2.14 2.11 -29.48
C PHE A 16 -2.11 1.99 -31.00
N ILE A 17 -1.52 0.91 -31.50
CA ILE A 17 -1.51 0.52 -32.91
C ILE A 17 -2.08 -0.89 -32.97
N GLY A 18 -3.29 -1.04 -33.53
CA GLY A 18 -3.92 -2.36 -33.74
C GLY A 18 -3.46 -2.97 -35.05
N VAL A 19 -3.12 -4.25 -35.05
CA VAL A 19 -2.72 -4.98 -36.28
C VAL A 19 -3.60 -6.19 -36.46
N ALA A 20 -4.48 -6.15 -37.45
CA ALA A 20 -5.41 -7.25 -37.79
C ALA A 20 -4.76 -8.21 -38.80
N SER A 21 -3.89 -9.10 -38.31
CA SER A 21 -3.15 -10.07 -39.15
C SER A 21 -3.15 -11.46 -38.54
N ALA A 22 -3.22 -12.45 -39.42
CA ALA A 22 -2.88 -13.85 -39.16
C ALA A 22 -2.06 -14.42 -40.34
N LEU A 23 -1.33 -13.56 -41.04
CA LEU A 23 -0.55 -13.93 -42.22
C LEU A 23 0.63 -14.85 -41.88
N GLY A 24 1.15 -14.77 -40.67
CA GLY A 24 2.21 -15.65 -40.17
C GLY A 24 1.70 -16.94 -39.52
N ALA A 25 0.48 -16.94 -39.00
CA ALA A 25 -0.10 -18.06 -38.23
C ALA A 25 -0.70 -19.16 -39.08
N PRO A 26 -0.89 -20.37 -38.51
CA PRO A 26 -1.56 -21.50 -39.22
C PRO A 26 -3.07 -21.29 -39.38
N SER A 27 -3.70 -20.45 -38.55
CA SER A 27 -5.14 -20.16 -38.56
C SER A 27 -5.43 -18.66 -38.45
N PRO A 28 -6.63 -18.20 -38.87
CA PRO A 28 -6.99 -16.78 -38.79
C PRO A 28 -7.39 -16.30 -37.36
N ASP A 29 -7.35 -17.16 -36.36
CA ASP A 29 -7.97 -16.95 -35.04
C ASP A 29 -7.45 -15.72 -34.28
N CYS A 30 -6.18 -15.32 -34.47
CA CYS A 30 -5.58 -14.16 -33.81
C CYS A 30 -5.81 -12.83 -34.54
N ARG A 31 -6.38 -12.81 -35.75
CA ARG A 31 -6.60 -11.59 -36.55
C ARG A 31 -7.37 -10.52 -35.79
N ASP A 32 -8.39 -10.93 -35.05
CA ASP A 32 -9.30 -10.01 -34.34
C ASP A 32 -8.83 -9.66 -32.91
N GLY A 33 -7.62 -10.06 -32.50
CA GLY A 33 -7.09 -9.89 -31.16
C GLY A 33 -7.05 -8.43 -30.70
N ALA A 34 -6.50 -7.54 -31.52
CA ALA A 34 -6.38 -6.12 -31.22
C ALA A 34 -7.74 -5.44 -31.00
N GLU A 35 -8.70 -5.67 -31.89
CA GLU A 35 -10.04 -5.09 -31.79
C GLU A 35 -10.83 -5.66 -30.61
N SER A 36 -10.63 -6.93 -30.29
CA SER A 36 -11.23 -7.55 -29.10
C SER A 36 -10.72 -6.90 -27.80
N LEU A 37 -9.41 -6.70 -27.65
CA LEU A 37 -8.82 -6.00 -26.50
C LEU A 37 -9.32 -4.55 -26.41
N ARG A 38 -9.48 -3.88 -27.54
CA ARG A 38 -10.05 -2.53 -27.58
C ARG A 38 -11.48 -2.50 -27.04
N ARG A 39 -12.35 -3.41 -27.50
CA ARG A 39 -13.74 -3.54 -27.01
C ARG A 39 -13.81 -3.89 -25.54
N MET A 40 -12.86 -4.67 -25.03
CA MET A 40 -12.76 -4.97 -23.59
C MET A 40 -12.21 -3.82 -22.75
N GLY A 41 -11.88 -2.68 -23.37
CA GLY A 41 -11.56 -1.45 -22.67
C GLY A 41 -10.10 -1.31 -22.23
N ILE A 42 -9.16 -1.92 -22.96
CA ILE A 42 -7.71 -1.83 -22.64
C ILE A 42 -7.23 -0.38 -22.54
N GLU A 43 -7.70 0.51 -23.42
CA GLU A 43 -7.36 1.94 -23.39
C GLU A 43 -7.83 2.62 -22.09
N ALA A 44 -9.07 2.34 -21.66
CA ALA A 44 -9.61 2.85 -20.41
C ALA A 44 -8.88 2.30 -19.18
N ALA A 45 -8.46 1.03 -19.24
CA ALA A 45 -7.63 0.41 -18.21
C ALA A 45 -6.31 1.16 -18.02
N ILE A 46 -5.62 1.47 -19.12
CA ILE A 46 -4.35 2.19 -19.06
C ILE A 46 -4.53 3.63 -18.55
N ARG A 47 -5.58 4.35 -18.96
CA ARG A 47 -5.87 5.68 -18.44
C ARG A 47 -6.07 5.70 -16.92
N ARG A 48 -6.59 4.61 -16.33
CA ARG A 48 -6.71 4.48 -14.86
C ARG A 48 -5.35 4.44 -14.15
N THR A 49 -4.27 4.05 -14.84
CA THR A 49 -2.91 4.14 -14.27
C THR A 49 -2.36 5.56 -14.22
N GLY A 50 -3.10 6.56 -14.75
CA GLY A 50 -2.69 7.96 -14.81
C GLY A 50 -1.80 8.30 -16.01
N LEU A 51 -1.67 7.40 -17.00
CA LEU A 51 -1.03 7.70 -18.28
C LEU A 51 -2.04 8.23 -19.30
N ASP A 52 -1.60 9.16 -20.13
CA ASP A 52 -2.34 9.53 -21.32
C ASP A 52 -2.17 8.46 -22.39
N ALA A 53 -3.29 7.94 -22.89
CA ALA A 53 -3.31 6.82 -23.83
C ALA A 53 -4.42 7.04 -24.87
N GLY A 54 -4.08 6.88 -26.13
CA GLY A 54 -5.04 7.05 -27.23
C GLY A 54 -4.84 6.02 -28.33
N TRP A 55 -5.97 5.62 -28.95
CA TRP A 55 -5.92 4.77 -30.11
C TRP A 55 -5.43 5.59 -31.33
N GLY A 56 -4.37 5.10 -31.98
CA GLY A 56 -3.79 5.67 -33.19
C GLY A 56 -4.39 5.04 -34.45
N THR A 57 -3.68 4.08 -35.01
CA THR A 57 -4.00 3.44 -36.28
C THR A 57 -4.44 1.99 -36.07
N SER A 58 -5.33 1.49 -36.92
CA SER A 58 -5.58 0.06 -37.12
C SER A 58 -5.11 -0.31 -38.51
N ILE A 59 -4.21 -1.31 -38.59
CA ILE A 59 -3.60 -1.79 -39.84
C ILE A 59 -4.25 -3.13 -40.16
N GLU A 60 -4.82 -3.23 -41.36
CA GLU A 60 -5.42 -4.43 -41.88
C GLU A 60 -4.43 -5.20 -42.77
N ALA A 61 -4.45 -6.53 -42.69
CA ALA A 61 -3.66 -7.36 -43.61
C ALA A 61 -4.17 -7.18 -45.05
N PRO A 62 -3.31 -6.80 -46.01
CA PRO A 62 -3.73 -6.64 -47.38
C PRO A 62 -4.03 -7.99 -48.03
N ASP A 63 -4.93 -7.99 -49.02
CA ASP A 63 -5.23 -9.16 -49.84
C ASP A 63 -4.03 -9.55 -50.69
N GLY A 64 -3.86 -10.84 -50.92
CA GLY A 64 -2.83 -11.36 -51.81
C GLY A 64 -2.09 -12.60 -51.31
N PRO A 65 -1.01 -13.01 -51.95
CA PRO A 65 -0.16 -14.10 -51.47
C PRO A 65 0.45 -13.76 -50.08
N ARG A 66 0.49 -14.75 -49.20
CA ARG A 66 0.82 -14.57 -47.76
C ARG A 66 2.12 -13.77 -47.54
N LEU A 67 3.24 -14.16 -48.11
CA LEU A 67 4.53 -13.49 -47.84
C LEU A 67 4.62 -12.06 -48.39
N PRO A 68 4.23 -11.77 -49.67
CA PRO A 68 4.13 -10.41 -50.16
C PRO A 68 3.17 -9.52 -49.36
N ALA A 69 2.00 -10.06 -48.94
CA ALA A 69 1.05 -9.34 -48.09
C ALA A 69 1.63 -9.04 -46.71
N LEU A 70 2.31 -10.04 -46.12
CA LEU A 70 3.03 -9.85 -44.86
C LEU A 70 4.10 -8.75 -44.97
N ALA A 71 4.93 -8.77 -46.03
CA ALA A 71 5.94 -7.75 -46.25
C ALA A 71 5.37 -6.32 -46.40
N ALA A 72 4.19 -6.20 -47.01
CA ALA A 72 3.50 -4.90 -47.12
C ALA A 72 3.00 -4.41 -45.76
N LEU A 73 2.34 -5.29 -45.00
CA LEU A 73 1.88 -5.04 -43.64
C LEU A 73 3.04 -4.62 -42.73
N LEU A 74 4.16 -5.35 -42.74
CA LEU A 74 5.32 -5.08 -41.89
C LEU A 74 5.95 -3.71 -42.20
N ARG A 75 5.99 -3.31 -43.49
CA ARG A 75 6.46 -1.97 -43.89
C ARG A 75 5.56 -0.85 -43.38
N GLU A 76 4.25 -1.03 -43.47
CA GLU A 76 3.27 -0.07 -42.94
C GLU A 76 3.37 0.04 -41.42
N LEU A 77 3.42 -1.10 -40.72
CA LEU A 77 3.59 -1.11 -39.26
C LEU A 77 4.91 -0.44 -38.85
N ALA A 78 6.01 -0.74 -39.51
CA ALA A 78 7.30 -0.13 -39.21
C ALA A 78 7.27 1.41 -39.40
N ALA A 79 6.54 1.91 -40.42
CA ALA A 79 6.37 3.35 -40.64
C ALA A 79 5.54 4.02 -39.53
N GLU A 80 4.44 3.40 -39.09
CA GLU A 80 3.59 3.90 -37.99
C GLU A 80 4.33 3.89 -36.65
N VAL A 81 5.02 2.80 -36.33
CA VAL A 81 5.84 2.70 -35.11
C VAL A 81 6.94 3.75 -35.12
N ARG A 82 7.67 3.90 -36.23
CA ARG A 82 8.70 4.94 -36.40
C ARG A 82 8.12 6.33 -36.16
N GLY A 83 6.97 6.65 -36.75
CA GLY A 83 6.29 7.94 -36.59
C GLY A 83 5.87 8.20 -35.15
N SER A 84 5.38 7.19 -34.46
CA SER A 84 4.98 7.25 -33.05
C SER A 84 6.18 7.56 -32.16
N VAL A 85 7.26 6.81 -32.28
CA VAL A 85 8.49 7.02 -31.49
C VAL A 85 9.12 8.39 -31.80
N ALA A 86 9.20 8.79 -33.07
CA ALA A 86 9.77 10.06 -33.48
C ALA A 86 9.00 11.29 -32.95
N THR A 87 7.70 11.13 -32.65
CA THR A 87 6.86 12.17 -32.02
C THR A 87 6.85 12.09 -30.48
N GLY A 88 7.67 11.24 -29.88
CA GLY A 88 7.80 11.11 -28.42
C GLY A 88 6.73 10.28 -27.75
N HIS A 89 5.94 9.53 -28.53
CA HIS A 89 4.98 8.56 -27.98
C HIS A 89 5.64 7.20 -27.79
N VAL A 90 5.13 6.42 -26.85
CA VAL A 90 5.46 5.00 -26.71
C VAL A 90 4.37 4.20 -27.43
N PRO A 91 4.67 3.58 -28.62
CA PRO A 91 3.71 2.72 -29.27
C PRO A 91 3.44 1.47 -28.44
N VAL A 92 2.17 1.14 -28.29
CA VAL A 92 1.66 -0.13 -27.78
C VAL A 92 1.05 -0.86 -28.95
N VAL A 93 1.79 -1.83 -29.51
CA VAL A 93 1.32 -2.62 -30.65
C VAL A 93 0.51 -3.80 -30.13
N LEU A 94 -0.75 -3.85 -30.53
CA LEU A 94 -1.64 -4.97 -30.24
C LEU A 94 -1.82 -5.76 -31.52
N GLY A 95 -1.30 -6.97 -31.54
CA GLY A 95 -1.18 -7.73 -32.77
C GLY A 95 -2.14 -8.86 -32.94
N GLY A 96 -2.01 -9.45 -34.10
CA GLY A 96 -2.39 -10.78 -34.45
C GLY A 96 -1.25 -11.75 -34.12
N ASP A 97 -0.71 -12.44 -35.17
CA ASP A 97 0.39 -13.39 -34.99
C ASP A 97 1.76 -12.68 -34.76
N HIS A 98 2.72 -13.41 -34.17
CA HIS A 98 4.03 -12.84 -33.77
C HIS A 98 4.93 -12.42 -34.93
N ALA A 99 4.62 -12.77 -36.22
CA ALA A 99 5.39 -12.27 -37.34
C ALA A 99 5.44 -10.73 -37.42
N ILE A 100 4.46 -10.03 -36.84
CA ILE A 100 4.40 -8.56 -36.85
C ILE A 100 5.57 -7.92 -36.09
N ALA A 101 6.22 -8.61 -35.17
CA ALA A 101 7.37 -8.13 -34.43
C ALA A 101 8.50 -7.66 -35.36
N ALA A 102 8.65 -8.28 -36.54
CA ALA A 102 9.62 -7.82 -37.54
C ALA A 102 9.35 -6.37 -38.01
N GLY A 103 8.10 -5.94 -38.08
CA GLY A 103 7.71 -4.57 -38.37
C GLY A 103 7.90 -3.63 -37.17
N THR A 104 7.40 -4.04 -36.02
CA THR A 104 7.46 -3.26 -34.78
C THR A 104 8.90 -2.87 -34.45
N TRP A 105 9.78 -3.83 -34.30
CA TRP A 105 11.15 -3.57 -33.81
C TRP A 105 12.07 -2.94 -34.84
N ARG A 106 11.85 -3.21 -36.13
CA ARG A 106 12.52 -2.43 -37.21
C ARG A 106 12.07 -0.98 -37.22
N GLY A 107 10.78 -0.70 -36.97
CA GLY A 107 10.23 0.64 -36.84
C GLY A 107 10.84 1.41 -35.67
N VAL A 108 10.97 0.79 -34.50
CA VAL A 108 11.66 1.37 -33.32
C VAL A 108 13.11 1.66 -33.65
N GLY A 109 13.85 0.71 -34.23
CA GLY A 109 15.24 0.87 -34.58
C GLY A 109 15.46 1.99 -35.63
N ALA A 110 14.56 2.12 -36.60
CA ALA A 110 14.61 3.19 -37.61
C ALA A 110 14.35 4.58 -37.01
N ALA A 111 13.49 4.69 -35.98
CA ALA A 111 13.28 5.93 -35.25
C ALA A 111 14.49 6.31 -34.38
N LEU A 112 15.10 5.32 -33.74
CA LEU A 112 16.24 5.49 -32.86
C LEU A 112 17.57 5.80 -33.65
N GLY A 113 17.64 5.38 -34.90
CA GLY A 113 18.87 5.40 -35.69
C GLY A 113 19.90 4.34 -35.25
N GLY A 114 19.46 3.31 -34.50
CA GLY A 114 20.27 2.23 -33.97
C GLY A 114 19.41 1.10 -33.44
N ALA A 115 20.01 -0.05 -33.13
CA ALA A 115 19.25 -1.20 -32.59
C ALA A 115 18.81 -0.96 -31.14
N PRO A 116 17.53 -1.12 -30.78
CA PRO A 116 17.10 -1.18 -29.38
C PRO A 116 17.54 -2.48 -28.73
N GLY A 117 17.60 -2.55 -27.39
CA GLY A 117 17.56 -3.81 -26.69
C GLY A 117 16.15 -4.40 -26.77
N LEU A 118 16.03 -5.73 -26.71
CA LEU A 118 14.73 -6.39 -26.82
C LEU A 118 14.53 -7.46 -25.73
N LEU A 119 13.52 -7.24 -24.87
CA LEU A 119 13.00 -8.24 -23.95
C LEU A 119 11.89 -9.02 -24.67
N TRP A 120 12.14 -10.31 -24.92
CA TRP A 120 11.23 -11.22 -25.60
C TRP A 120 10.66 -12.19 -24.58
N ILE A 121 9.36 -12.09 -24.28
CA ILE A 121 8.66 -12.90 -23.28
C ILE A 121 7.74 -13.84 -24.03
N ASP A 122 8.05 -15.16 -24.04
CA ASP A 122 7.43 -16.11 -24.94
C ASP A 122 7.63 -17.55 -24.46
N ALA A 123 6.69 -18.45 -24.78
CA ALA A 123 6.87 -19.89 -24.62
C ALA A 123 7.87 -20.48 -25.66
N HIS A 124 8.02 -19.79 -26.79
CA HIS A 124 8.75 -20.22 -27.97
C HIS A 124 10.04 -19.39 -28.16
N LEU A 125 10.86 -19.76 -29.14
CA LEU A 125 12.06 -18.99 -29.49
C LEU A 125 11.83 -18.10 -30.71
N ASP A 126 10.90 -18.45 -31.59
CA ASP A 126 10.55 -17.72 -32.81
C ASP A 126 11.76 -17.38 -33.69
N ALA A 127 12.74 -18.28 -33.68
CA ALA A 127 14.06 -18.08 -34.28
C ALA A 127 14.32 -19.06 -35.48
N HIS A 128 13.27 -19.57 -36.06
CA HIS A 128 13.34 -20.35 -37.31
C HIS A 128 13.68 -19.49 -38.53
N THR A 129 14.29 -20.10 -39.48
CA THR A 129 14.39 -19.61 -40.86
C THR A 129 13.47 -20.42 -41.77
N PRO A 130 13.18 -19.99 -43.02
CA PRO A 130 12.42 -20.79 -43.94
C PRO A 130 12.98 -22.22 -44.17
N ASP A 131 14.30 -22.37 -44.00
CA ASP A 131 15.00 -23.68 -44.23
C ASP A 131 14.93 -24.56 -42.94
N SER A 132 14.85 -23.99 -41.75
CA SER A 132 14.82 -24.75 -40.50
C SER A 132 13.41 -24.99 -39.94
N SER A 133 12.40 -24.23 -40.42
CA SER A 133 11.03 -24.32 -39.90
C SER A 133 10.30 -25.57 -40.44
N PRO A 134 9.84 -26.46 -39.57
CA PRO A 134 9.06 -27.63 -39.99
C PRO A 134 7.64 -27.26 -40.46
N SER A 135 7.08 -26.17 -39.96
CA SER A 135 5.71 -25.72 -40.29
C SER A 135 5.67 -24.71 -41.43
N HIS A 136 6.79 -24.06 -41.75
CA HIS A 136 6.91 -22.90 -42.65
C HIS A 136 5.99 -21.72 -42.31
N ASN A 137 5.48 -21.65 -41.08
CA ASN A 137 4.69 -20.51 -40.60
C ASN A 137 5.60 -19.36 -40.18
N ALA A 138 5.31 -18.14 -40.67
CA ALA A 138 6.19 -16.99 -40.45
C ALA A 138 6.15 -16.46 -39.01
N HIS A 139 5.13 -16.80 -38.20
CA HIS A 139 5.11 -16.38 -36.79
C HIS A 139 6.24 -16.99 -35.95
N GLY A 140 6.76 -18.17 -36.32
CA GLY A 140 7.95 -18.75 -35.66
C GLY A 140 9.29 -18.27 -36.20
N MET A 141 9.34 -17.14 -36.95
CA MET A 141 10.57 -16.65 -37.62
C MET A 141 10.98 -15.23 -37.28
N PRO A 142 10.20 -14.41 -36.55
CA PRO A 142 10.45 -12.98 -36.44
C PRO A 142 11.76 -12.65 -35.72
N LEU A 143 12.15 -13.41 -34.69
CA LEU A 143 13.39 -13.15 -33.98
C LEU A 143 14.63 -13.42 -34.86
N ALA A 144 14.63 -14.48 -35.66
CA ALA A 144 15.71 -14.71 -36.65
C ALA A 144 15.76 -13.58 -37.69
N ALA A 145 14.61 -13.13 -38.19
CA ALA A 145 14.54 -12.03 -39.15
C ALA A 145 15.04 -10.71 -38.59
N LEU A 146 14.74 -10.42 -37.30
CA LEU A 146 15.27 -9.24 -36.59
C LEU A 146 16.77 -9.32 -36.36
N LEU A 147 17.35 -10.51 -36.26
CA LEU A 147 18.80 -10.76 -36.21
C LEU A 147 19.46 -10.83 -37.63
N GLY A 148 18.74 -10.42 -38.68
CA GLY A 148 19.24 -10.30 -40.05
C GLY A 148 19.22 -11.59 -40.86
N VAL A 149 18.56 -12.67 -40.38
CA VAL A 149 18.56 -13.98 -41.05
C VAL A 149 17.14 -14.46 -41.30
N GLY A 150 16.85 -14.86 -42.54
CA GLY A 150 15.53 -15.40 -42.88
C GLY A 150 14.95 -14.90 -44.20
N ALA A 151 13.63 -14.94 -44.34
CA ALA A 151 12.92 -14.56 -45.57
C ALA A 151 13.15 -13.06 -45.88
N PRO A 152 13.43 -12.72 -47.15
CA PRO A 152 13.60 -11.32 -47.56
C PRO A 152 12.40 -10.43 -47.25
N GLU A 153 11.20 -10.99 -47.21
CA GLU A 153 9.94 -10.33 -46.89
C GLU A 153 9.93 -9.79 -45.47
N MET A 154 10.67 -10.40 -44.54
CA MET A 154 10.77 -10.02 -43.15
C MET A 154 12.10 -9.29 -42.82
N THR A 155 13.21 -9.67 -43.49
CA THR A 155 14.54 -9.08 -43.21
C THR A 155 14.75 -7.75 -43.90
N ARG A 156 14.08 -7.46 -45.05
CA ARG A 156 14.25 -6.21 -45.83
C ARG A 156 13.26 -5.11 -45.43
N ILE A 157 12.81 -5.11 -44.19
CA ILE A 157 12.04 -4.00 -43.59
C ILE A 157 13.06 -2.94 -43.16
N ALA A 158 12.72 -1.67 -43.37
CA ALA A 158 13.61 -0.55 -43.04
C ALA A 158 13.87 -0.44 -41.53
N GLY A 159 15.12 -0.50 -41.14
CA GLY A 159 15.60 -0.45 -39.76
C GLY A 159 16.85 -1.33 -39.59
N PRO A 160 17.64 -1.12 -38.52
CA PRO A 160 18.81 -1.94 -38.22
C PRO A 160 18.44 -3.35 -37.79
N ASP A 161 19.35 -4.30 -37.96
CA ASP A 161 19.28 -5.59 -37.28
C ASP A 161 19.50 -5.40 -35.79
N LEU A 162 18.93 -6.26 -34.95
CA LEU A 162 19.15 -6.25 -33.50
C LEU A 162 20.57 -6.71 -33.18
N ASP A 163 21.14 -6.13 -32.13
CA ASP A 163 22.37 -6.63 -31.52
C ASP A 163 22.03 -7.85 -30.64
N PRO A 164 22.52 -9.07 -31.00
CA PRO A 164 22.26 -10.27 -30.24
C PRO A 164 22.65 -10.19 -28.76
N ALA A 165 23.70 -9.42 -28.44
CA ALA A 165 24.15 -9.20 -27.05
C ALA A 165 23.17 -8.38 -26.21
N ARG A 166 22.17 -7.77 -26.84
CA ARG A 166 21.12 -6.95 -26.20
C ARG A 166 19.72 -7.53 -26.38
N VAL A 167 19.63 -8.83 -26.65
CA VAL A 167 18.36 -9.58 -26.71
C VAL A 167 18.35 -10.59 -25.57
N ALA A 168 17.24 -10.61 -24.83
CA ALA A 168 16.97 -11.60 -23.79
C ALA A 168 15.60 -12.24 -24.00
N VAL A 169 15.55 -13.56 -24.05
CA VAL A 169 14.32 -14.36 -24.22
C VAL A 169 13.97 -15.00 -22.89
N ILE A 170 12.70 -14.87 -22.44
CA ILE A 170 12.22 -15.36 -21.13
C ILE A 170 10.97 -16.23 -21.31
N GLY A 171 10.87 -17.33 -20.56
CA GLY A 171 9.65 -18.15 -20.47
C GLY A 171 9.67 -19.38 -21.35
N VAL A 172 10.76 -19.57 -22.08
CA VAL A 172 10.89 -20.63 -23.10
C VAL A 172 10.75 -22.03 -22.54
N ARG A 173 9.89 -22.82 -23.20
CA ARG A 173 9.63 -24.23 -22.86
C ARG A 173 9.25 -25.11 -24.04
N SER A 174 9.00 -24.50 -25.20
CA SER A 174 8.66 -25.20 -26.45
C SER A 174 9.52 -24.64 -27.59
N TYR A 175 10.44 -25.43 -28.11
CA TYR A 175 11.39 -25.01 -29.15
C TYR A 175 12.04 -26.20 -29.84
N GLU A 176 12.56 -26.02 -31.05
CA GLU A 176 13.38 -26.96 -31.74
C GLU A 176 14.88 -26.70 -31.47
N ALA A 177 15.68 -27.79 -31.53
CA ALA A 177 17.11 -27.75 -31.24
C ALA A 177 17.91 -26.80 -32.19
N GLU A 178 17.42 -26.63 -33.40
CA GLU A 178 17.98 -25.70 -34.40
C GLU A 178 17.90 -24.25 -33.97
N GLU A 179 16.77 -23.82 -33.42
CA GLU A 179 16.54 -22.45 -32.92
C GLU A 179 17.47 -22.14 -31.75
N MET A 180 17.55 -23.05 -30.78
CA MET A 180 18.45 -22.88 -29.63
C MET A 180 19.90 -22.79 -30.06
N ARG A 181 20.34 -23.64 -31.01
CA ARG A 181 21.70 -23.58 -31.57
C ARG A 181 21.93 -22.27 -32.32
N PHE A 182 20.95 -21.79 -33.07
CA PHE A 182 21.03 -20.53 -33.81
C PHE A 182 21.24 -19.33 -32.88
N LEU A 183 20.43 -19.23 -31.80
CA LEU A 183 20.51 -18.14 -30.82
C LEU A 183 21.80 -18.23 -29.98
N ALA A 184 22.15 -19.42 -29.50
CA ALA A 184 23.37 -19.64 -28.72
C ALA A 184 24.65 -19.27 -29.52
N ALA A 185 24.72 -19.62 -30.82
CA ALA A 185 25.83 -19.28 -31.67
C ALA A 185 26.01 -17.76 -31.90
N ARG A 186 24.96 -16.96 -31.64
CA ARG A 186 24.95 -15.50 -31.71
C ARG A 186 25.12 -14.80 -30.39
N GLY A 187 25.10 -15.55 -29.28
CA GLY A 187 25.22 -15.00 -27.93
C GLY A 187 23.95 -14.39 -27.37
N VAL A 188 22.77 -14.70 -27.95
CA VAL A 188 21.48 -14.32 -27.38
C VAL A 188 21.25 -15.08 -26.08
N GLN A 189 20.86 -14.36 -25.03
CA GLN A 189 20.59 -14.98 -23.73
C GLN A 189 19.15 -15.52 -23.67
N VAL A 190 19.02 -16.80 -23.34
CA VAL A 190 17.72 -17.48 -23.21
C VAL A 190 17.53 -17.99 -21.78
N PHE A 191 16.45 -17.59 -21.15
CA PHE A 191 16.03 -17.99 -19.80
C PHE A 191 14.78 -18.88 -19.92
N GLY A 192 14.99 -20.21 -19.87
CA GLY A 192 13.89 -21.18 -19.92
C GLY A 192 13.14 -21.31 -18.58
N MET A 193 11.94 -21.93 -18.62
CA MET A 193 11.12 -22.13 -17.42
C MET A 193 11.82 -22.91 -16.31
N ALA A 194 12.68 -23.88 -16.64
CA ALA A 194 13.46 -24.62 -15.63
C ALA A 194 14.41 -23.68 -14.81
N GLU A 195 14.96 -22.67 -15.42
CA GLU A 195 15.78 -21.66 -14.74
C GLU A 195 14.93 -20.72 -13.90
N ILE A 196 13.77 -20.29 -14.42
CA ILE A 196 12.82 -19.44 -13.73
C ILE A 196 12.31 -20.13 -12.44
N LEU A 197 11.94 -21.40 -12.52
CA LEU A 197 11.51 -22.19 -11.36
C LEU A 197 12.60 -22.34 -10.29
N ARG A 198 13.86 -22.41 -10.71
CA ARG A 198 14.99 -22.55 -9.77
C ARG A 198 15.40 -21.24 -9.12
N ARG A 199 15.36 -20.12 -9.84
CA ARG A 199 15.88 -18.80 -9.41
C ARG A 199 14.82 -17.81 -8.99
N GLY A 200 13.56 -18.04 -9.40
CA GLY A 200 12.47 -17.08 -9.35
C GLY A 200 12.47 -16.11 -10.52
N LEU A 201 11.28 -15.74 -11.01
CA LEU A 201 11.12 -14.84 -12.15
C LEU A 201 11.75 -13.46 -11.91
N ALA A 202 11.66 -12.93 -10.70
CA ALA A 202 12.22 -11.62 -10.36
C ALA A 202 13.74 -11.54 -10.57
N ALA A 203 14.49 -12.58 -10.20
CA ALA A 203 15.94 -12.64 -10.40
C ALA A 203 16.31 -12.76 -11.88
N VAL A 204 15.57 -13.59 -12.63
CA VAL A 204 15.77 -13.75 -14.08
C VAL A 204 15.43 -12.46 -14.83
N MET A 205 14.34 -11.79 -14.45
CA MET A 205 13.96 -10.50 -15.05
C MET A 205 15.00 -9.41 -14.81
N ALA A 206 15.59 -9.37 -13.62
CA ALA A 206 16.65 -8.41 -13.31
C ALA A 206 17.87 -8.61 -14.23
N ASP A 207 18.32 -9.86 -14.45
CA ASP A 207 19.41 -10.16 -15.38
C ASP A 207 19.05 -9.81 -16.83
N ALA A 208 17.84 -10.15 -17.27
CA ALA A 208 17.36 -9.84 -18.62
C ALA A 208 17.31 -8.32 -18.86
N LEU A 209 16.80 -7.55 -17.89
CA LEU A 209 16.77 -6.08 -17.97
C LEU A 209 18.18 -5.47 -17.98
N ALA A 210 19.14 -6.07 -17.27
CA ALA A 210 20.54 -5.64 -17.32
C ALA A 210 21.17 -5.87 -18.72
N ILE A 211 20.77 -6.95 -19.41
CA ILE A 211 21.22 -7.26 -20.79
C ILE A 211 20.61 -6.27 -21.78
N VAL A 212 19.28 -6.14 -21.82
CA VAL A 212 18.60 -5.32 -22.83
C VAL A 212 18.80 -3.83 -22.62
N GLY A 213 19.00 -3.40 -21.39
CA GLY A 213 19.27 -2.02 -20.98
C GLY A 213 20.74 -1.72 -20.69
N ALA A 214 21.69 -2.53 -21.18
CA ALA A 214 23.12 -2.32 -20.96
C ALA A 214 23.55 -0.90 -21.39
N ASP A 215 24.49 -0.31 -20.64
CA ASP A 215 25.01 1.04 -20.87
C ASP A 215 23.91 2.13 -20.92
N ASP A 216 22.88 1.99 -20.12
CA ASP A 216 21.69 2.87 -20.10
C ASP A 216 20.97 3.00 -21.44
N SER A 217 21.13 2.03 -22.31
CA SER A 217 20.56 2.01 -23.66
C SER A 217 19.03 1.80 -23.66
N PRO A 218 18.34 2.34 -24.68
CA PRO A 218 16.91 2.12 -24.85
C PRO A 218 16.60 0.67 -25.25
N PHE A 219 15.43 0.20 -24.80
CA PHE A 219 14.91 -1.15 -25.04
C PHE A 219 13.42 -1.16 -25.33
N GLY A 220 12.89 -2.31 -25.70
CA GLY A 220 11.47 -2.59 -25.84
C GLY A 220 11.09 -3.96 -25.32
N ILE A 221 9.78 -4.22 -25.28
CA ILE A 221 9.20 -5.46 -24.74
C ILE A 221 8.26 -6.06 -25.77
N SER A 222 8.55 -7.28 -26.24
CA SER A 222 7.64 -8.12 -27.00
C SER A 222 7.08 -9.19 -26.08
N LEU A 223 5.78 -9.19 -25.91
CA LEU A 223 5.04 -10.16 -25.09
C LEU A 223 4.16 -11.01 -25.99
N ASP A 224 4.56 -12.27 -26.19
CA ASP A 224 3.65 -13.30 -26.63
C ASP A 224 2.79 -13.72 -25.44
N ILE A 225 1.45 -13.66 -25.59
CA ILE A 225 0.56 -13.98 -24.48
C ILE A 225 0.54 -15.48 -24.15
N ASP A 226 1.10 -16.33 -25.02
CA ASP A 226 1.28 -17.76 -24.79
C ASP A 226 2.45 -18.08 -23.83
N ALA A 227 3.26 -17.09 -23.49
CA ALA A 227 4.21 -17.20 -22.37
C ALA A 227 3.52 -17.58 -21.06
N LEU A 228 2.24 -17.21 -20.89
CA LEU A 228 1.42 -17.59 -19.76
C LEU A 228 1.03 -19.07 -19.81
N ASP A 229 0.76 -19.64 -18.63
CA ASP A 229 0.16 -20.97 -18.55
C ASP A 229 -1.26 -20.98 -19.13
N PRO A 230 -1.66 -22.00 -19.92
CA PRO A 230 -2.99 -22.09 -20.53
C PRO A 230 -4.16 -22.03 -19.54
N GLN A 231 -3.95 -22.35 -18.25
CA GLN A 231 -4.98 -22.15 -17.22
C GLN A 231 -5.38 -20.67 -17.04
N PHE A 232 -4.47 -19.74 -17.34
CA PHE A 232 -4.69 -18.30 -17.26
C PHE A 232 -4.96 -17.66 -18.63
N ALA A 233 -4.34 -18.20 -19.69
CA ALA A 233 -4.43 -17.68 -21.05
C ALA A 233 -4.72 -18.79 -22.08
N PRO A 234 -5.95 -19.34 -22.11
CA PRO A 234 -6.31 -20.41 -23.03
C PRO A 234 -6.48 -19.95 -24.49
N GLY A 235 -6.71 -18.64 -24.71
CA GLY A 235 -7.02 -18.05 -26.02
C GLY A 235 -5.76 -17.64 -26.78
N VAL A 236 -4.92 -18.62 -27.16
CA VAL A 236 -3.67 -18.40 -27.90
C VAL A 236 -3.57 -19.35 -29.08
N THR A 237 -2.67 -19.06 -30.03
CA THR A 237 -2.47 -19.89 -31.24
C THR A 237 -1.80 -21.20 -30.88
N THR A 238 -0.76 -21.18 -30.06
CA THR A 238 0.11 -22.32 -29.74
C THR A 238 0.26 -22.47 -28.22
N PRO A 239 -0.77 -22.98 -27.50
CA PRO A 239 -0.72 -23.11 -26.04
C PRO A 239 0.37 -24.11 -25.62
N SER A 240 1.13 -23.77 -24.58
CA SER A 240 2.16 -24.61 -23.98
C SER A 240 2.00 -24.66 -22.46
N ASP A 241 1.95 -25.86 -21.88
CA ASP A 241 1.75 -26.08 -20.45
C ASP A 241 2.97 -25.63 -19.61
N ASN A 242 2.73 -25.44 -18.30
CA ASN A 242 3.73 -25.04 -17.31
C ASN A 242 4.36 -23.67 -17.61
N GLY A 243 3.54 -22.71 -18.01
CA GLY A 243 3.93 -21.33 -18.31
C GLY A 243 3.98 -20.42 -17.07
N LEU A 244 4.13 -19.13 -17.35
CA LEU A 244 4.18 -18.10 -16.32
C LEU A 244 2.80 -17.82 -15.71
N GLY A 245 2.79 -17.45 -14.42
CA GLY A 245 1.59 -16.94 -13.76
C GLY A 245 1.37 -15.45 -14.06
N VAL A 246 0.10 -15.02 -14.24
CA VAL A 246 -0.22 -13.62 -14.55
C VAL A 246 0.29 -12.67 -13.46
N ALA A 247 0.00 -12.94 -12.19
CA ALA A 247 0.39 -12.07 -11.08
C ALA A 247 1.92 -11.97 -10.92
N GLU A 248 2.63 -13.09 -11.16
CA GLU A 248 4.09 -13.12 -11.09
C GLU A 248 4.71 -12.29 -12.21
N LEU A 249 4.24 -12.46 -13.45
CA LEU A 249 4.70 -11.67 -14.59
C LEU A 249 4.31 -10.20 -14.46
N ALA A 250 3.10 -9.89 -14.01
CA ALA A 250 2.65 -8.51 -13.74
C ALA A 250 3.55 -7.79 -12.74
N THR A 251 3.99 -8.50 -11.70
CA THR A 251 4.95 -7.97 -10.72
C THR A 251 6.31 -7.71 -11.38
N ALA A 252 6.80 -8.65 -12.18
CA ALA A 252 8.13 -8.57 -12.80
C ALA A 252 8.26 -7.47 -13.87
N ILE A 253 7.18 -7.19 -14.64
CA ILE A 253 7.16 -6.11 -15.65
C ILE A 253 6.62 -4.78 -15.12
N GLY A 254 6.28 -4.72 -13.82
CA GLY A 254 5.64 -3.55 -13.20
C GLY A 254 6.41 -2.26 -13.44
N GLY A 255 5.73 -1.26 -14.01
CA GLY A 255 6.28 0.07 -14.24
C GLY A 255 7.29 0.20 -15.38
N LEU A 256 7.60 -0.85 -16.14
CA LEU A 256 8.64 -0.80 -17.17
C LEU A 256 8.34 0.22 -18.29
N ILE A 257 7.08 0.44 -18.66
CA ILE A 257 6.70 1.45 -19.66
C ILE A 257 6.99 2.88 -19.18
N ARG A 258 6.98 3.13 -17.87
CA ARG A 258 7.34 4.44 -17.32
C ARG A 258 8.85 4.68 -17.26
N ASN A 259 9.64 3.64 -17.51
CA ASN A 259 11.07 3.81 -17.72
C ASN A 259 11.28 4.52 -19.06
N ARG A 260 11.91 5.69 -19.05
CA ARG A 260 12.19 6.46 -20.27
C ARG A 260 12.97 5.72 -21.33
N ARG A 261 13.62 4.62 -20.97
CA ARG A 261 14.35 3.78 -21.90
C ARG A 261 13.47 2.73 -22.60
N CYS A 262 12.24 2.47 -22.09
CA CYS A 262 11.27 1.61 -22.74
C CYS A 262 10.59 2.37 -23.88
N LEU A 263 10.91 2.02 -25.13
CA LEU A 263 10.47 2.75 -26.32
C LEU A 263 9.19 2.21 -26.95
N ALA A 264 8.87 0.94 -26.72
CA ALA A 264 7.68 0.29 -27.26
C ALA A 264 7.29 -0.93 -26.43
N PHE A 265 6.00 -1.27 -26.48
CA PHE A 265 5.45 -2.50 -25.92
C PHE A 265 4.60 -3.19 -26.97
N GLU A 266 4.70 -4.52 -27.10
CA GLU A 266 3.95 -5.31 -28.06
C GLU A 266 3.27 -6.48 -27.36
N ILE A 267 1.99 -6.77 -27.69
CA ILE A 267 1.25 -7.96 -27.26
C ILE A 267 0.73 -8.68 -28.50
N VAL A 268 1.02 -9.98 -28.61
CA VAL A 268 0.70 -10.80 -29.78
C VAL A 268 0.07 -12.13 -29.40
N GLU A 269 -0.39 -12.88 -30.42
CA GLU A 269 -0.94 -14.25 -30.37
C GLU A 269 -2.27 -14.40 -29.61
N TYR A 270 -2.95 -13.30 -29.24
CA TYR A 270 -4.28 -13.41 -28.65
C TYR A 270 -5.34 -13.82 -29.66
N CYS A 271 -6.02 -14.94 -29.38
CA CYS A 271 -7.08 -15.54 -30.20
C CYS A 271 -8.44 -15.43 -29.51
N PRO A 272 -9.27 -14.41 -29.83
CA PRO A 272 -10.58 -14.21 -29.19
C PRO A 272 -11.54 -15.41 -29.36
N SER A 273 -11.49 -16.11 -30.50
CA SER A 273 -12.32 -17.27 -30.77
C SER A 273 -12.09 -18.45 -29.82
N ARG A 274 -10.90 -18.51 -29.19
CA ARG A 274 -10.50 -19.55 -28.23
C ARG A 274 -10.63 -19.09 -26.77
N ASP A 275 -11.05 -17.85 -26.52
CA ASP A 275 -11.14 -17.21 -25.16
C ASP A 275 -12.59 -16.97 -24.74
N ALA A 276 -13.41 -18.01 -24.72
CA ALA A 276 -14.85 -17.92 -24.44
C ALA A 276 -15.18 -17.25 -23.09
N LEU A 277 -14.29 -17.34 -22.09
CA LEU A 277 -14.45 -16.72 -20.77
C LEU A 277 -13.72 -15.38 -20.64
N GLY A 278 -13.00 -14.92 -21.66
CA GLY A 278 -12.23 -13.69 -21.65
C GLY A 278 -11.05 -13.70 -20.66
N LEU A 279 -10.51 -14.87 -20.34
CA LEU A 279 -9.39 -15.01 -19.38
C LEU A 279 -8.11 -14.41 -19.96
N THR A 280 -7.79 -14.75 -21.21
CA THR A 280 -6.60 -14.29 -21.93
C THR A 280 -6.64 -12.77 -22.13
N ALA A 281 -7.80 -12.24 -22.54
CA ALA A 281 -7.95 -10.80 -22.69
C ALA A 281 -7.77 -10.05 -21.37
N ARG A 282 -8.33 -10.56 -20.26
CA ARG A 282 -8.11 -9.97 -18.93
C ARG A 282 -6.65 -10.03 -18.51
N ALA A 283 -5.97 -11.15 -18.75
CA ALA A 283 -4.55 -11.29 -18.47
C ALA A 283 -3.72 -10.29 -19.28
N ALA A 284 -3.97 -10.13 -20.57
CA ALA A 284 -3.28 -9.15 -21.42
C ALA A 284 -3.48 -7.71 -20.93
N ILE A 285 -4.71 -7.35 -20.55
CA ILE A 285 -5.02 -6.03 -19.99
C ILE A 285 -4.31 -5.82 -18.64
N GLU A 286 -4.35 -6.80 -17.75
CA GLU A 286 -3.70 -6.76 -16.43
C GLU A 286 -2.18 -6.59 -16.55
N LEU A 287 -1.54 -7.32 -17.48
CA LEU A 287 -0.10 -7.22 -17.73
C LEU A 287 0.28 -5.83 -18.27
N LEU A 288 -0.48 -5.29 -19.22
CA LEU A 288 -0.22 -3.94 -19.72
C LEU A 288 -0.49 -2.87 -18.64
N GLU A 289 -1.56 -3.00 -17.85
CA GLU A 289 -1.79 -2.13 -16.68
C GLU A 289 -0.61 -2.19 -15.71
N ALA A 290 -0.09 -3.37 -15.42
CA ALA A 290 1.08 -3.53 -14.54
C ALA A 290 2.32 -2.83 -15.12
N ALA A 291 2.62 -3.03 -16.40
CA ALA A 291 3.73 -2.36 -17.07
C ALA A 291 3.59 -0.82 -17.07
N CYS A 292 2.36 -0.31 -17.02
CA CYS A 292 2.03 1.11 -16.96
C CYS A 292 1.91 1.68 -15.54
N ARG A 293 1.90 0.85 -14.50
CA ARG A 293 1.77 1.32 -13.10
C ARG A 293 2.91 2.26 -12.75
N PRO A 294 2.63 3.35 -12.01
CA PRO A 294 3.70 4.18 -11.50
C PRO A 294 4.49 3.41 -10.44
N GLY A 295 5.80 3.34 -10.59
CA GLY A 295 6.68 2.84 -9.55
C GLY A 295 6.67 3.74 -8.30
N GLY A 296 7.31 3.30 -7.22
CA GLY A 296 7.29 4.00 -5.94
C GLY A 296 7.70 5.47 -6.03
N GLU A 297 8.77 5.80 -6.75
CA GLU A 297 9.20 7.20 -6.94
C GLU A 297 8.15 8.05 -7.66
N ALA A 298 7.49 7.50 -8.69
CA ALA A 298 6.46 8.22 -9.42
C ALA A 298 5.24 8.49 -8.53
N LEU A 299 4.80 7.51 -7.72
CA LEU A 299 3.71 7.68 -6.76
C LEU A 299 4.03 8.74 -5.71
N GLN A 300 5.23 8.73 -5.16
CA GLN A 300 5.70 9.78 -4.24
C GLN A 300 5.70 11.16 -4.89
N CYS A 301 6.16 11.27 -6.14
CA CYS A 301 6.11 12.54 -6.90
C CYS A 301 4.69 13.03 -7.16
N ILE A 302 3.74 12.12 -7.47
CA ILE A 302 2.32 12.44 -7.65
C ILE A 302 1.74 12.99 -6.35
N GLU A 303 1.96 12.29 -5.23
CA GLU A 303 1.48 12.72 -3.92
C GLU A 303 2.07 14.07 -3.52
N ALA A 304 3.39 14.26 -3.67
CA ALA A 304 4.06 15.53 -3.38
C ALA A 304 3.58 16.70 -4.26
N ALA A 305 3.13 16.42 -5.50
CA ALA A 305 2.62 17.45 -6.41
C ALA A 305 1.13 17.77 -6.22
N ARG A 306 0.35 16.87 -5.65
CA ARG A 306 -1.12 16.97 -5.57
C ARG A 306 -1.65 17.03 -4.13
N GLY A 307 -0.93 16.46 -3.18
CA GLY A 307 -1.27 16.46 -1.76
C GLY A 307 -0.78 17.71 -1.05
N ALA A 308 -1.35 17.99 0.12
CA ALA A 308 -0.80 18.98 1.04
C ALA A 308 0.43 18.41 1.76
N SER A 309 1.44 19.24 1.99
CA SER A 309 2.70 18.83 2.64
C SER A 309 2.57 18.79 4.18
N ASN A 310 1.55 18.12 4.70
CA ASN A 310 1.24 18.03 6.14
C ASN A 310 1.86 16.82 6.83
N TYR A 311 2.49 15.91 6.09
CA TYR A 311 3.23 14.76 6.60
C TYR A 311 4.62 14.66 5.99
N ALA A 312 5.54 14.00 6.72
CA ALA A 312 6.85 13.56 6.23
C ALA A 312 6.92 12.02 6.29
N PRO A 313 6.37 11.31 5.28
CA PRO A 313 6.37 9.85 5.26
C PRO A 313 7.79 9.28 5.12
N LEU A 314 7.96 8.01 5.49
CA LEU A 314 9.13 7.23 5.12
C LEU A 314 9.09 6.95 3.60
N PRO A 315 10.24 6.81 2.91
CA PRO A 315 10.29 6.68 1.46
C PRO A 315 9.94 5.26 0.98
N VAL A 316 8.76 4.77 1.37
CA VAL A 316 8.20 3.47 0.95
C VAL A 316 6.76 3.67 0.50
N VAL A 317 6.36 2.97 -0.57
CA VAL A 317 4.99 3.01 -1.08
C VAL A 317 4.37 1.64 -0.90
N LEU A 318 3.59 1.50 0.16
CA LEU A 318 2.92 0.25 0.52
C LEU A 318 1.70 0.00 -0.37
N SER A 319 1.50 -1.24 -0.79
CA SER A 319 0.41 -1.64 -1.69
C SER A 319 -0.46 -2.76 -1.13
N GLU A 320 0.11 -3.67 -0.33
CA GLU A 320 -0.60 -4.82 0.20
C GLU A 320 -0.29 -5.02 1.68
N GLY A 321 -1.25 -5.64 2.42
CA GLY A 321 -1.06 -5.98 3.82
C GLY A 321 -1.80 -7.26 4.20
N ARG A 322 -1.11 -8.14 4.95
CA ARG A 322 -1.71 -9.36 5.48
C ARG A 322 -1.12 -9.71 6.84
N GLY A 323 -1.96 -9.87 7.86
CA GLY A 323 -1.50 -10.11 9.22
C GLY A 323 -0.59 -8.98 9.71
N CYS A 324 0.64 -9.29 10.11
CA CYS A 324 1.62 -8.31 10.55
C CYS A 324 2.57 -7.83 9.44
N TRP A 325 2.35 -8.26 8.20
CA TRP A 325 3.23 -7.97 7.07
C TRP A 325 2.59 -7.03 6.06
N LEU A 326 3.39 -6.11 5.57
CA LEU A 326 3.08 -5.22 4.46
C LEU A 326 4.04 -5.47 3.31
N SER A 327 3.58 -5.24 2.08
CA SER A 327 4.44 -5.26 0.89
C SER A 327 4.35 -3.90 0.19
N ASP A 328 5.47 -3.45 -0.35
CA ASP A 328 5.50 -2.25 -1.19
C ASP A 328 5.15 -2.58 -2.64
N VAL A 329 5.06 -1.54 -3.47
CA VAL A 329 4.76 -1.66 -4.91
C VAL A 329 5.83 -2.43 -5.71
N ASN A 330 6.99 -2.72 -5.12
CA ASN A 330 8.06 -3.51 -5.71
C ASN A 330 8.08 -4.95 -5.18
N GLY A 331 7.12 -5.32 -4.32
CA GLY A 331 7.03 -6.65 -3.71
C GLY A 331 7.94 -6.88 -2.49
N GLN A 332 8.69 -5.86 -2.05
CA GLN A 332 9.49 -5.95 -0.83
C GLN A 332 8.57 -6.03 0.39
N ARG A 333 8.84 -6.99 1.28
CA ARG A 333 8.05 -7.23 2.48
C ARG A 333 8.63 -6.55 3.71
N TYR A 334 7.72 -6.09 4.58
CA TYR A 334 8.06 -5.39 5.82
C TYR A 334 7.18 -5.89 6.96
N LEU A 335 7.79 -6.11 8.13
CA LEU A 335 7.06 -6.34 9.37
C LEU A 335 6.55 -5.01 9.93
N ASP A 336 5.25 -4.92 10.18
CA ASP A 336 4.61 -3.72 10.74
C ASP A 336 4.72 -3.71 12.27
N LEU A 337 5.64 -2.89 12.79
CA LEU A 337 5.77 -2.63 14.23
C LEU A 337 5.13 -1.30 14.65
N MET A 338 4.26 -0.71 13.82
CA MET A 338 3.55 0.54 14.12
C MET A 338 2.02 0.38 14.13
N SER A 339 1.47 -0.56 13.36
CA SER A 339 0.04 -0.85 13.19
C SER A 339 -0.84 0.42 13.03
N ALA A 340 -0.40 1.37 12.18
CA ALA A 340 -1.08 2.66 11.96
C ALA A 340 -1.50 3.34 13.27
N TYR A 341 -0.56 3.49 14.20
CA TYR A 341 -0.79 4.07 15.54
C TYR A 341 -1.83 3.32 16.36
N SER A 342 -1.80 1.98 16.35
CA SER A 342 -2.77 1.08 16.98
C SER A 342 -4.14 0.99 16.29
N ALA A 343 -4.33 1.52 15.09
CA ALA A 343 -5.57 1.36 14.35
C ALA A 343 -5.71 -0.07 13.78
N VAL A 344 -4.60 -0.68 13.37
CA VAL A 344 -4.55 -2.04 12.79
C VAL A 344 -4.16 -3.07 13.85
N SER A 345 -4.82 -3.01 15.01
CA SER A 345 -4.53 -3.94 16.13
C SER A 345 -4.83 -5.41 15.82
N PHE A 346 -5.73 -5.69 14.89
CA PHE A 346 -6.11 -7.05 14.46
C PHE A 346 -5.27 -7.56 13.28
N GLY A 347 -4.23 -6.82 12.87
CA GLY A 347 -3.48 -7.11 11.65
C GLY A 347 -4.18 -6.64 10.38
N HIS A 348 -3.42 -6.63 9.29
CA HIS A 348 -3.93 -6.24 7.98
C HIS A 348 -4.81 -7.34 7.39
N ALA A 349 -5.93 -6.95 6.76
CA ALA A 349 -6.85 -7.83 6.06
C ALA A 349 -7.31 -9.06 6.90
N HIS A 350 -7.66 -8.85 8.17
CA HIS A 350 -8.13 -9.93 9.05
C HIS A 350 -9.33 -10.66 8.41
N PRO A 351 -9.32 -12.00 8.23
CA PRO A 351 -10.30 -12.72 7.42
C PRO A 351 -11.75 -12.50 7.87
N ARG A 352 -12.02 -12.58 9.19
CA ARG A 352 -13.37 -12.39 9.74
C ARG A 352 -13.87 -10.97 9.50
N LEU A 353 -13.03 -9.97 9.71
CA LEU A 353 -13.38 -8.56 9.54
C LEU A 353 -13.64 -8.22 8.07
N VAL A 354 -12.80 -8.73 7.15
CA VAL A 354 -13.00 -8.56 5.70
C VAL A 354 -14.29 -9.23 5.22
N ALA A 355 -14.57 -10.45 5.69
CA ALA A 355 -15.81 -11.16 5.35
C ALA A 355 -17.05 -10.41 5.85
N THR A 356 -17.03 -9.89 7.09
CA THR A 356 -18.11 -9.09 7.66
C THR A 356 -18.31 -7.79 6.87
N LEU A 357 -17.22 -7.09 6.54
CA LEU A 357 -17.26 -5.88 5.72
C LEU A 357 -17.95 -6.15 4.37
N ALA A 358 -17.46 -7.17 3.63
CA ALA A 358 -17.96 -7.52 2.31
C ALA A 358 -19.44 -7.91 2.37
N SER A 359 -19.83 -8.76 3.31
CA SER A 359 -21.21 -9.19 3.49
C SER A 359 -22.14 -8.02 3.83
N GLN A 360 -21.77 -7.16 4.78
CA GLN A 360 -22.62 -6.04 5.18
C GLN A 360 -22.71 -4.95 4.12
N ALA A 361 -21.62 -4.70 3.36
CA ALA A 361 -21.60 -3.71 2.28
C ALA A 361 -22.63 -4.02 1.18
N THR A 362 -22.88 -5.31 0.90
CA THR A 362 -23.90 -5.72 -0.09
C THR A 362 -25.34 -5.62 0.43
N ARG A 363 -25.55 -5.42 1.74
CA ARG A 363 -26.88 -5.35 2.36
C ARG A 363 -27.31 -3.91 2.64
N LEU A 364 -26.54 -3.21 3.48
CA LEU A 364 -26.88 -1.88 3.94
C LEU A 364 -25.64 -1.20 4.51
N ALA A 365 -25.23 -0.07 3.96
CA ALA A 365 -24.10 0.71 4.48
C ALA A 365 -24.58 1.82 5.42
N VAL A 366 -25.26 2.84 4.93
CA VAL A 366 -25.60 4.07 5.67
C VAL A 366 -27.08 4.40 5.54
N THR A 367 -27.73 4.72 6.67
CA THR A 367 -29.13 5.22 6.72
C THR A 367 -29.23 6.59 7.40
N SER A 368 -28.13 7.14 7.92
CA SER A 368 -28.08 8.15 8.99
C SER A 368 -28.82 7.71 10.27
N ARG A 369 -28.85 8.58 11.28
CA ARG A 369 -29.58 8.35 12.54
C ARG A 369 -31.03 8.79 12.49
N ALA A 370 -31.53 9.18 11.30
CA ALA A 370 -32.95 9.43 11.07
C ALA A 370 -33.78 8.13 11.17
N TYR A 371 -33.12 6.97 10.97
CA TYR A 371 -33.75 5.66 11.04
C TYR A 371 -32.93 4.71 11.94
N PHE A 372 -33.57 3.71 12.48
CA PHE A 372 -32.90 2.58 13.11
C PHE A 372 -32.29 1.66 12.03
N ASN A 373 -31.20 0.99 12.38
CA ASN A 373 -30.65 -0.11 11.60
C ASN A 373 -30.43 -1.33 12.50
N ASP A 374 -30.32 -2.51 11.91
CA ASP A 374 -30.24 -3.79 12.63
C ASP A 374 -28.87 -4.08 13.25
N ARG A 375 -27.82 -3.30 12.93
CA ARG A 375 -26.44 -3.54 13.37
C ARG A 375 -26.04 -2.69 14.56
N LEU A 376 -26.45 -1.44 14.58
CA LEU A 376 -26.06 -0.51 15.63
C LEU A 376 -26.47 -0.94 17.03
N PRO A 377 -27.71 -1.40 17.30
CA PRO A 377 -28.09 -1.86 18.64
C PRO A 377 -27.21 -3.01 19.12
N LEU A 378 -26.85 -3.95 18.25
CA LEU A 378 -26.00 -5.10 18.59
C LEU A 378 -24.57 -4.66 18.94
N PHE A 379 -24.00 -3.74 18.15
CA PHE A 379 -22.70 -3.14 18.44
C PHE A 379 -22.70 -2.39 19.78
N LEU A 380 -23.72 -1.55 20.04
CA LEU A 380 -23.82 -0.80 21.28
C LEU A 380 -23.93 -1.74 22.49
N ASN A 381 -24.78 -2.75 22.41
CA ASN A 381 -24.94 -3.74 23.48
C ASN A 381 -23.58 -4.43 23.76
N ARG A 382 -22.91 -4.93 22.72
CA ARG A 382 -21.63 -5.61 22.89
C ARG A 382 -20.54 -4.70 23.47
N LEU A 383 -20.47 -3.46 23.01
CA LEU A 383 -19.49 -2.48 23.48
C LEU A 383 -19.71 -2.13 24.95
N THR A 384 -20.97 -1.89 25.35
CA THR A 384 -21.32 -1.56 26.74
C THR A 384 -21.16 -2.76 27.68
N ASP A 385 -21.55 -3.96 27.26
CA ASP A 385 -21.33 -5.19 28.04
C ASP A 385 -19.85 -5.44 28.31
N LEU A 386 -19.00 -5.25 27.28
CA LEU A 386 -17.56 -5.50 27.40
C LEU A 386 -16.87 -4.47 28.29
N THR A 387 -17.26 -3.19 28.20
CA THR A 387 -16.59 -2.09 28.90
C THR A 387 -17.20 -1.76 30.25
N GLY A 388 -18.41 -2.23 30.52
CA GLY A 388 -19.16 -1.96 31.77
C GLY A 388 -19.72 -0.55 31.88
N TYR A 389 -19.82 0.22 30.78
CA TYR A 389 -20.51 1.50 30.73
C TYR A 389 -21.97 1.32 30.30
N GLU A 390 -22.87 2.18 30.80
CA GLU A 390 -24.29 2.05 30.50
C GLU A 390 -24.67 2.54 29.11
N ARG A 391 -23.89 3.50 28.54
CA ARG A 391 -24.20 4.16 27.27
C ARG A 391 -22.98 4.41 26.43
N ALA A 392 -23.14 4.35 25.11
CA ALA A 392 -22.14 4.73 24.14
C ALA A 392 -22.75 5.62 23.05
N LEU A 393 -22.04 6.68 22.67
CA LEU A 393 -22.38 7.53 21.53
C LEU A 393 -21.34 7.29 20.42
N PRO A 394 -21.71 6.53 19.37
CA PRO A 394 -20.80 6.20 18.29
C PRO A 394 -20.66 7.36 17.30
N VAL A 395 -19.43 7.61 16.87
CA VAL A 395 -19.03 8.55 15.82
C VAL A 395 -17.96 7.91 14.93
N ASN A 396 -17.25 8.64 14.11
CA ASN A 396 -16.33 8.03 13.14
C ASN A 396 -14.87 8.09 13.62
N THR A 397 -14.34 9.28 13.87
CA THR A 397 -12.93 9.47 14.21
C THR A 397 -12.72 9.68 15.71
N GLY A 398 -11.51 9.37 16.21
CA GLY A 398 -11.17 9.66 17.59
C GLY A 398 -11.38 11.14 17.95
N LEU A 399 -11.09 12.03 17.00
CA LEU A 399 -11.35 13.47 17.14
C LEU A 399 -12.83 13.77 17.41
N GLU A 400 -13.77 13.17 16.65
CA GLU A 400 -15.20 13.35 16.87
C GLU A 400 -15.64 12.83 18.24
N ALA A 401 -15.06 11.71 18.70
CA ALA A 401 -15.36 11.16 20.00
C ALA A 401 -14.83 12.06 21.15
N VAL A 402 -13.66 12.66 20.98
CA VAL A 402 -13.15 13.67 21.95
C VAL A 402 -14.02 14.91 21.93
N GLU A 403 -14.42 15.46 20.78
CA GLU A 403 -15.37 16.60 20.70
C GLU A 403 -16.71 16.26 21.35
N THR A 404 -17.19 15.03 21.19
CA THR A 404 -18.40 14.53 21.84
C THR A 404 -18.24 14.58 23.37
N ALA A 405 -17.11 14.08 23.89
CA ALA A 405 -16.80 14.07 25.31
C ALA A 405 -16.68 15.49 25.88
N LEU A 406 -16.01 16.42 25.17
CA LEU A 406 -15.90 17.83 25.58
C LEU A 406 -17.29 18.50 25.63
N LYS A 407 -18.13 18.25 24.64
CA LYS A 407 -19.51 18.77 24.61
C LYS A 407 -20.35 18.19 25.75
N ALA A 408 -20.25 16.87 26.00
CA ALA A 408 -20.91 16.22 27.12
C ALA A 408 -20.48 16.85 28.45
N ALA A 409 -19.19 17.00 28.67
CA ALA A 409 -18.60 17.57 29.88
C ALA A 409 -19.07 19.02 30.13
N ARG A 410 -18.99 19.89 29.11
CA ARG A 410 -19.47 21.27 29.22
C ARG A 410 -20.97 21.34 29.52
N LYS A 411 -21.78 20.56 28.78
CA LYS A 411 -23.23 20.55 29.02
C LYS A 411 -23.59 19.96 30.38
N TRP A 412 -22.87 18.92 30.84
CA TRP A 412 -23.00 18.38 32.19
C TRP A 412 -22.62 19.44 33.23
N GLY A 413 -21.51 20.18 33.02
CA GLY A 413 -21.10 21.28 33.88
C GLY A 413 -22.21 22.32 34.06
N HIS A 414 -22.84 22.74 32.97
CA HIS A 414 -23.90 23.75 33.01
C HIS A 414 -25.24 23.20 33.58
N LYS A 415 -25.66 22.00 33.17
CA LYS A 415 -27.02 21.50 33.46
C LYS A 415 -27.10 20.61 34.69
N VAL A 416 -25.99 20.03 35.14
CA VAL A 416 -25.95 19.11 36.29
C VAL A 416 -25.13 19.69 37.45
N LYS A 417 -23.88 20.14 37.16
CA LYS A 417 -23.00 20.74 38.19
C LYS A 417 -23.44 22.16 38.59
N GLY A 418 -24.15 22.89 37.71
CA GLY A 418 -24.64 24.24 37.97
C GLY A 418 -23.61 25.34 37.65
N ILE A 419 -22.63 25.06 36.83
CA ILE A 419 -21.67 26.08 36.34
C ILE A 419 -22.43 27.09 35.48
N ALA A 420 -22.13 28.37 35.64
CA ALA A 420 -22.73 29.46 34.87
C ALA A 420 -22.48 29.27 33.35
N GLU A 421 -23.40 29.77 32.52
CA GLU A 421 -23.28 29.68 31.06
C GLU A 421 -21.91 30.22 30.59
N ASP A 422 -21.32 29.53 29.60
CA ASP A 422 -20.02 29.79 28.99
C ASP A 422 -18.79 29.75 29.97
N CYS A 423 -18.96 29.33 31.21
CA CYS A 423 -17.89 29.27 32.19
C CYS A 423 -17.32 27.85 32.42
N ALA A 424 -17.84 26.80 31.76
CA ALA A 424 -17.38 25.44 32.00
C ALA A 424 -15.96 25.19 31.48
N GLU A 425 -15.04 24.93 32.41
CA GLU A 425 -13.61 24.71 32.13
C GLU A 425 -13.31 23.22 31.89
N ILE A 426 -12.37 22.96 30.98
CA ILE A 426 -11.79 21.64 30.75
C ILE A 426 -10.29 21.72 31.02
N ILE A 427 -9.77 20.78 31.81
CA ILE A 427 -8.36 20.61 32.08
C ILE A 427 -7.82 19.44 31.27
N ALA A 428 -6.65 19.58 30.64
CA ALA A 428 -5.89 18.49 30.01
C ALA A 428 -4.40 18.58 30.41
N CYS A 429 -3.59 17.62 30.00
CA CYS A 429 -2.16 17.62 30.31
C CYS A 429 -1.32 18.24 29.19
N ASN A 430 -0.14 18.76 29.52
CA ASN A 430 0.89 19.06 28.53
C ASN A 430 1.37 17.76 27.85
N GLY A 431 1.83 17.81 26.60
CA GLY A 431 2.26 16.65 25.83
C GLY A 431 1.12 15.79 25.31
N ASN A 432 -0.14 16.22 25.46
CA ASN A 432 -1.31 15.47 25.01
C ASN A 432 -1.47 15.45 23.49
N PHE A 433 -2.17 14.41 23.02
CA PHE A 433 -2.70 14.36 21.67
C PHE A 433 -4.14 13.83 21.67
N HIS A 434 -5.09 14.72 21.52
CA HIS A 434 -6.54 14.39 21.49
C HIS A 434 -7.18 14.59 20.12
N GLY A 435 -6.39 14.99 19.10
CA GLY A 435 -6.87 15.28 17.75
C GLY A 435 -6.45 16.66 17.25
N ARG A 436 -7.02 17.09 16.12
CA ARG A 436 -6.59 18.30 15.40
C ARG A 436 -7.72 19.28 15.03
N SER A 437 -8.88 19.22 15.70
CA SER A 437 -9.88 20.29 15.57
C SER A 437 -9.37 21.57 16.23
N ILE A 438 -9.96 22.73 15.88
CA ILE A 438 -9.61 24.00 16.48
C ILE A 438 -9.79 23.95 18.01
N ALA A 439 -10.89 23.35 18.50
CA ALA A 439 -11.13 23.23 19.94
C ALA A 439 -10.08 22.36 20.63
N ILE A 440 -9.82 21.18 20.11
CA ILE A 440 -8.85 20.22 20.67
C ILE A 440 -7.43 20.77 20.59
N THR A 441 -7.06 21.42 19.48
CA THR A 441 -5.76 22.10 19.32
C THR A 441 -5.57 23.17 20.39
N GLY A 442 -6.66 23.78 20.87
CA GLY A 442 -6.62 24.71 22.02
C GLY A 442 -6.06 24.06 23.30
N LEU A 443 -6.22 22.75 23.48
CA LEU A 443 -5.66 21.97 24.59
C LEU A 443 -4.22 21.51 24.34
N SER A 444 -3.69 21.59 23.12
CA SER A 444 -2.33 21.13 22.83
C SER A 444 -1.26 22.05 23.41
N SER A 445 -0.19 21.47 23.91
CA SER A 445 1.03 22.18 24.30
C SER A 445 2.05 22.32 23.16
N GLU A 446 1.85 21.63 22.04
CA GLU A 446 2.74 21.67 20.89
C GLU A 446 2.61 22.99 20.11
N PRO A 447 3.67 23.83 20.05
CA PRO A 447 3.60 25.09 19.33
C PRO A 447 3.22 24.93 17.86
N GLN A 448 3.78 23.93 17.16
CA GLN A 448 3.52 23.66 15.75
C GLN A 448 2.05 23.35 15.47
N TYR A 449 1.32 22.73 16.43
CA TYR A 449 -0.09 22.41 16.25
C TYR A 449 -0.99 23.64 16.41
N ARG A 450 -0.48 24.68 17.07
CA ARG A 450 -1.23 25.89 17.44
C ARG A 450 -0.94 27.07 16.53
N ASP A 451 0.24 27.10 15.93
CA ASP A 451 0.73 28.24 15.17
C ASP A 451 -0.19 28.58 13.98
N GLY A 452 -0.71 29.80 13.97
CA GLY A 452 -1.60 30.32 12.95
C GLY A 452 -3.06 29.83 12.97
N PHE A 453 -3.45 28.92 13.90
CA PHE A 453 -4.80 28.32 13.93
C PHE A 453 -5.75 28.94 14.98
N GLY A 454 -5.30 29.92 15.77
CA GLY A 454 -6.17 30.63 16.70
C GLY A 454 -7.18 31.57 16.02
N PRO A 455 -8.19 32.12 16.75
CA PRO A 455 -8.40 31.98 18.19
C PRO A 455 -8.96 30.62 18.61
N PHE A 456 -8.57 30.14 19.76
CA PHE A 456 -9.07 28.89 20.34
C PHE A 456 -10.23 29.14 21.30
N PRO A 457 -11.13 28.15 21.52
CA PRO A 457 -12.19 28.28 22.51
C PRO A 457 -11.65 28.62 23.90
N PRO A 458 -12.36 29.45 24.67
CA PRO A 458 -11.98 29.80 26.05
C PRO A 458 -12.18 28.62 27.01
N ALA A 459 -11.73 28.81 28.25
CA ALA A 459 -11.90 27.87 29.36
C ALA A 459 -11.23 26.50 29.17
N LEU A 460 -10.12 26.48 28.42
CA LEU A 460 -9.26 25.33 28.23
C LEU A 460 -7.96 25.52 28.99
N LYS A 461 -7.66 24.63 29.95
CA LYS A 461 -6.48 24.69 30.84
C LYS A 461 -5.56 23.50 30.59
N ARG A 462 -4.28 23.69 30.89
CA ARG A 462 -3.25 22.62 30.79
C ARG A 462 -2.43 22.58 32.08
N ILE A 463 -2.08 21.36 32.46
CA ILE A 463 -1.23 21.07 33.62
C ILE A 463 -0.08 20.14 33.20
N PRO A 464 1.00 20.00 33.97
CA PRO A 464 2.01 18.97 33.75
C PRO A 464 1.39 17.56 33.82
N TYR A 465 1.80 16.66 32.91
CA TYR A 465 1.42 15.25 32.98
C TYR A 465 2.18 14.56 34.11
N GLY A 466 1.50 13.68 34.85
CA GLY A 466 2.09 12.96 35.98
C GLY A 466 2.09 13.73 37.31
N ASP A 467 1.56 14.95 37.35
CA ASP A 467 1.47 15.79 38.55
C ASP A 467 0.01 15.94 39.02
N ALA A 468 -0.40 15.10 39.97
CA ALA A 468 -1.74 15.13 40.55
C ALA A 468 -1.97 16.40 41.42
N ALA A 469 -0.92 16.97 42.05
CA ALA A 469 -1.05 18.20 42.82
C ALA A 469 -1.32 19.41 41.92
N ALA A 470 -0.75 19.42 40.70
CA ALA A 470 -1.05 20.45 39.72
C ALA A 470 -2.52 20.37 39.26
N LEU A 471 -3.11 19.16 39.15
CA LEU A 471 -4.53 18.98 38.86
C LEU A 471 -5.36 19.64 39.98
N GLU A 472 -5.10 19.30 41.24
CA GLU A 472 -5.85 19.84 42.38
C GLU A 472 -5.78 21.36 42.45
N ALA A 473 -4.59 21.93 42.22
CA ALA A 473 -4.38 23.37 42.21
C ALA A 473 -5.07 24.10 41.04
N ALA A 474 -5.27 23.42 39.90
CA ALA A 474 -5.91 23.99 38.70
C ALA A 474 -7.44 23.94 38.74
N ILE A 475 -8.02 23.09 39.58
CA ILE A 475 -9.47 22.94 39.70
C ILE A 475 -10.10 24.19 40.32
N THR A 476 -11.17 24.66 39.73
CA THR A 476 -12.03 25.73 40.20
C THR A 476 -13.48 25.26 40.32
N PRO A 477 -14.39 26.01 40.92
CA PRO A 477 -15.81 25.70 40.89
C PRO A 477 -16.39 25.53 39.47
N ASN A 478 -15.72 26.13 38.46
CA ASN A 478 -16.12 26.07 37.06
C ASN A 478 -15.50 24.89 36.30
N THR A 479 -14.65 24.08 36.91
CA THR A 479 -14.04 22.92 36.22
C THR A 479 -15.07 21.82 36.04
N ALA A 480 -15.41 21.50 34.78
CA ALA A 480 -16.36 20.47 34.40
C ALA A 480 -15.70 19.10 34.26
N ALA A 481 -14.53 19.03 33.65
CA ALA A 481 -13.83 17.77 33.42
C ALA A 481 -12.31 17.90 33.38
N PHE A 482 -11.65 16.79 33.71
CA PHE A 482 -10.25 16.51 33.43
C PHE A 482 -10.17 15.44 32.34
N LEU A 483 -9.58 15.78 31.18
CA LEU A 483 -9.35 14.89 30.05
C LEU A 483 -7.90 14.44 30.06
N VAL A 484 -7.64 13.14 30.04
CA VAL A 484 -6.29 12.56 30.16
C VAL A 484 -6.11 11.31 29.31
N GLU A 485 -4.96 11.17 28.66
CA GLU A 485 -4.49 9.90 28.13
C GLU A 485 -3.90 9.06 29.27
N PRO A 486 -4.28 7.80 29.46
CA PRO A 486 -3.66 6.92 30.47
C PRO A 486 -2.17 6.71 30.23
N ILE A 487 -1.76 6.70 28.96
CA ILE A 487 -0.37 6.72 28.48
C ILE A 487 -0.34 7.71 27.33
N GLN A 488 0.50 8.74 27.39
CA GLN A 488 0.62 9.68 26.28
C GLN A 488 1.35 9.02 25.10
N GLY A 489 0.58 8.67 24.08
CA GLY A 489 1.09 7.94 22.92
C GLY A 489 1.96 8.81 22.02
N GLU A 490 1.38 9.90 21.47
CA GLU A 490 2.09 10.83 20.59
C GLU A 490 3.21 11.57 21.32
N GLY A 491 3.07 11.82 22.61
CA GLY A 491 4.10 12.42 23.47
C GLY A 491 5.37 11.58 23.64
N GLY A 492 5.43 10.35 23.11
CA GLY A 492 6.60 9.47 23.18
C GLY A 492 6.42 8.25 24.07
N ILE A 493 5.21 7.74 24.16
CA ILE A 493 4.82 6.60 25.01
C ILE A 493 5.21 6.87 26.46
N ILE A 494 4.70 7.97 26.99
CA ILE A 494 5.00 8.41 28.36
C ILE A 494 4.07 7.67 29.33
N ILE A 495 4.67 6.81 30.14
CA ILE A 495 3.98 6.13 31.25
C ILE A 495 3.95 7.10 32.45
N PRO A 496 2.79 7.38 33.04
CA PRO A 496 2.74 8.26 34.21
C PRO A 496 3.35 7.57 35.44
N PRO A 497 3.75 8.34 36.47
CA PRO A 497 4.15 7.78 37.76
C PRO A 497 3.07 6.86 38.35
N GLU A 498 3.50 5.82 39.07
CA GLU A 498 2.59 4.89 39.74
C GLU A 498 1.59 5.62 40.66
N GLY A 499 0.31 5.25 40.59
CA GLY A 499 -0.75 5.87 41.39
C GLY A 499 -1.24 7.24 40.90
N TYR A 500 -0.64 7.81 39.85
CA TYR A 500 -1.05 9.13 39.33
C TYR A 500 -2.52 9.18 38.93
N LEU A 501 -2.97 8.24 38.10
CA LEU A 501 -4.36 8.23 37.64
C LEU A 501 -5.34 7.95 38.78
N ALA A 502 -4.95 7.11 39.75
CA ALA A 502 -5.77 6.87 40.95
C ALA A 502 -5.90 8.15 41.80
N ALA A 503 -4.80 8.88 42.00
CA ALA A 503 -4.85 10.16 42.68
C ALA A 503 -5.72 11.19 41.95
N CYS A 504 -5.60 11.28 40.62
CA CYS A 504 -6.45 12.16 39.81
C CYS A 504 -7.94 11.79 39.92
N ALA A 505 -8.27 10.49 39.94
CA ALA A 505 -9.66 10.03 40.11
C ALA A 505 -10.24 10.46 41.44
N GLU A 506 -9.48 10.33 42.55
CA GLU A 506 -9.93 10.78 43.88
C GLU A 506 -10.05 12.32 43.96
N ILE A 507 -9.16 13.06 43.33
CA ILE A 507 -9.26 14.53 43.24
C ILE A 507 -10.52 14.92 42.45
N CYS A 508 -10.73 14.37 41.28
CA CYS A 508 -11.90 14.66 40.45
C CYS A 508 -13.20 14.36 41.21
N LYS A 509 -13.27 13.22 41.90
CA LYS A 509 -14.42 12.82 42.71
C LYS A 509 -14.72 13.82 43.84
N ARG A 510 -13.70 14.23 44.60
CA ARG A 510 -13.83 15.23 45.70
C ARG A 510 -14.40 16.56 45.23
N HIS A 511 -13.98 16.99 44.03
CA HIS A 511 -14.34 18.31 43.48
C HIS A 511 -15.55 18.24 42.52
N ASN A 512 -16.22 17.08 42.40
CA ASN A 512 -17.30 16.86 41.44
C ASN A 512 -16.89 17.30 40.02
N VAL A 513 -15.75 16.79 39.54
CA VAL A 513 -15.19 16.99 38.20
C VAL A 513 -15.24 15.65 37.47
N LEU A 514 -15.67 15.63 36.23
CA LEU A 514 -15.66 14.40 35.44
C LEU A 514 -14.23 14.01 35.08
N LEU A 515 -13.84 12.77 35.36
CA LEU A 515 -12.61 12.18 34.82
C LEU A 515 -12.94 11.50 33.51
N ILE A 516 -12.34 11.95 32.40
CA ILE A 516 -12.52 11.39 31.06
C ILE A 516 -11.18 10.85 30.58
N ALA A 517 -11.13 9.55 30.30
CA ALA A 517 -9.94 8.91 29.76
C ALA A 517 -10.00 8.82 28.22
N ASP A 518 -8.97 9.33 27.55
CA ASP A 518 -8.77 9.12 26.13
C ASP A 518 -8.00 7.82 25.91
N GLU A 519 -8.74 6.78 25.61
CA GLU A 519 -8.24 5.43 25.34
C GLU A 519 -8.23 5.11 23.82
N VAL A 520 -8.25 6.13 22.97
CA VAL A 520 -8.27 5.95 21.51
C VAL A 520 -7.07 5.15 21.04
N GLN A 521 -5.90 5.32 21.66
CA GLN A 521 -4.68 4.60 21.30
C GLN A 521 -4.37 3.43 22.23
N THR A 522 -4.72 3.54 23.50
CA THR A 522 -4.33 2.61 24.57
C THR A 522 -5.35 1.52 24.84
N GLY A 523 -6.61 1.74 24.45
CA GLY A 523 -7.71 0.82 24.68
C GLY A 523 -7.68 -0.44 23.80
N LEU A 524 -8.66 -1.31 24.02
CA LEU A 524 -8.91 -2.53 23.26
C LEU A 524 -7.69 -3.48 23.21
N GLY A 525 -7.09 -3.69 24.39
CA GLY A 525 -6.06 -4.71 24.57
C GLY A 525 -4.61 -4.23 24.35
N ARG A 526 -4.39 -3.03 23.80
CA ARG A 526 -3.05 -2.54 23.40
C ARG A 526 -2.01 -2.66 24.52
N THR A 527 -2.41 -2.36 25.76
CA THR A 527 -1.52 -2.32 26.93
C THR A 527 -1.54 -3.59 27.79
N GLY A 528 -2.19 -4.66 27.32
CA GLY A 528 -2.34 -5.91 28.08
C GLY A 528 -3.56 -5.95 29.00
N HIS A 529 -4.39 -4.89 28.99
CA HIS A 529 -5.71 -4.81 29.59
C HIS A 529 -6.73 -4.32 28.56
N LEU A 530 -8.01 -4.58 28.75
CA LEU A 530 -9.06 -4.08 27.85
C LEU A 530 -8.98 -2.55 27.72
N LEU A 531 -8.84 -1.86 28.87
CA LEU A 531 -8.60 -0.42 28.98
C LEU A 531 -7.33 -0.18 29.79
N ALA A 532 -6.50 0.76 29.38
CA ALA A 532 -5.25 1.07 30.08
C ALA A 532 -5.48 1.62 31.49
N THR A 533 -6.62 2.26 31.75
CA THR A 533 -7.04 2.71 33.07
C THR A 533 -7.19 1.59 34.11
N GLN A 534 -7.34 0.32 33.65
CA GLN A 534 -7.39 -0.84 34.53
C GLN A 534 -6.05 -1.16 35.21
N HIS A 535 -4.91 -0.68 34.68
CA HIS A 535 -3.62 -0.79 35.36
C HIS A 535 -3.61 -0.08 36.72
N ASP A 536 -4.30 1.05 36.80
CA ASP A 536 -4.44 1.85 38.03
C ASP A 536 -5.73 1.51 38.81
N ARG A 537 -6.49 0.48 38.38
CA ARG A 537 -7.75 0.03 38.97
C ARG A 537 -8.80 1.13 39.12
N ILE A 538 -8.82 2.07 38.18
CA ILE A 538 -9.81 3.15 38.16
C ILE A 538 -10.87 2.90 37.09
N ARG A 539 -12.05 3.48 37.32
CA ARG A 539 -13.13 3.56 36.34
C ARG A 539 -13.47 5.03 36.14
N PRO A 540 -13.01 5.66 35.04
CA PRO A 540 -13.34 7.04 34.69
C PRO A 540 -14.85 7.24 34.53
N ASP A 541 -15.31 8.51 34.65
CA ASP A 541 -16.71 8.89 34.38
C ASP A 541 -17.07 8.78 32.91
N GLY A 542 -16.07 8.88 32.03
CA GLY A 542 -16.19 8.64 30.60
C GLY A 542 -14.92 8.09 29.99
N VAL A 543 -15.08 7.30 28.93
CA VAL A 543 -13.98 6.73 28.14
C VAL A 543 -14.20 7.02 26.66
N ILE A 544 -13.14 7.34 25.97
CA ILE A 544 -13.13 7.56 24.52
C ILE A 544 -12.40 6.38 23.88
N LEU A 545 -13.06 5.70 22.94
CA LEU A 545 -12.48 4.61 22.14
C LEU A 545 -12.48 4.97 20.66
N GLY A 546 -11.52 4.44 19.93
CA GLY A 546 -11.39 4.66 18.49
C GLY A 546 -10.37 3.71 17.88
N LYS A 547 -9.72 4.09 16.80
CA LYS A 547 -8.64 3.32 16.13
C LYS A 547 -8.98 1.84 15.97
N ALA A 548 -8.50 0.96 16.87
CA ALA A 548 -8.75 -0.48 16.84
C ALA A 548 -10.24 -0.83 16.76
N LEU A 549 -11.14 0.02 17.30
CA LEU A 549 -12.59 -0.22 17.28
C LEU A 549 -13.14 -0.40 15.84
N GLY A 550 -12.48 0.19 14.84
CA GLY A 550 -12.83 0.04 13.43
C GLY A 550 -12.23 -1.19 12.73
N GLY A 551 -11.60 -2.10 13.48
CA GLY A 551 -11.03 -3.34 12.94
C GLY A 551 -9.86 -3.16 11.97
N GLY A 552 -9.27 -1.95 11.90
CA GLY A 552 -8.25 -1.60 10.91
C GLY A 552 -8.80 -1.40 9.49
N LEU A 553 -10.13 -1.45 9.31
CA LEU A 553 -10.81 -1.35 8.02
C LEU A 553 -11.62 -0.06 7.85
N LEU A 554 -12.27 0.40 8.92
CA LEU A 554 -13.16 1.56 8.89
C LEU A 554 -12.86 2.53 10.05
N PRO A 555 -13.08 3.83 9.88
CA PRO A 555 -13.06 4.76 10.99
C PRO A 555 -14.29 4.53 11.87
N VAL A 556 -14.08 4.08 13.11
CA VAL A 556 -15.11 3.93 14.15
C VAL A 556 -14.56 4.42 15.47
N SER A 557 -15.34 5.19 16.19
CA SER A 557 -15.05 5.63 17.54
C SER A 557 -16.32 5.80 18.35
N ALA A 558 -16.18 5.91 19.66
CA ALA A 558 -17.30 6.14 20.56
C ALA A 558 -16.85 6.89 21.82
N PHE A 559 -17.72 7.74 22.35
CA PHE A 559 -17.67 8.20 23.73
C PHE A 559 -18.60 7.35 24.58
N LEU A 560 -18.08 6.77 25.66
CA LEU A 560 -18.81 5.92 26.60
C LEU A 560 -18.89 6.61 27.96
N ALA A 561 -20.06 6.57 28.59
CA ALA A 561 -20.25 7.03 29.96
C ALA A 561 -21.56 6.43 30.50
N ASP A 562 -21.76 6.59 31.81
CA ASP A 562 -23.02 6.21 32.44
C ASP A 562 -24.13 7.26 32.21
N GLU A 563 -25.38 6.86 32.45
CA GLU A 563 -26.56 7.70 32.22
C GLU A 563 -26.44 9.07 32.85
N ARG A 564 -25.84 9.18 34.04
CA ARG A 564 -25.64 10.46 34.77
C ARG A 564 -24.85 11.51 33.96
N VAL A 565 -24.04 11.07 32.96
CA VAL A 565 -23.30 11.94 32.04
C VAL A 565 -24.05 12.03 30.71
N MET A 566 -24.48 10.88 30.15
CA MET A 566 -25.06 10.82 28.80
C MET A 566 -26.48 11.45 28.70
N GLN A 567 -27.24 11.51 29.80
CA GLN A 567 -28.58 12.14 29.82
C GLN A 567 -28.62 13.61 29.43
N VAL A 568 -27.45 14.29 29.38
CA VAL A 568 -27.37 15.70 28.96
C VAL A 568 -27.70 15.88 27.50
N PHE A 569 -27.49 14.86 26.67
CA PHE A 569 -27.83 14.92 25.26
C PHE A 569 -29.32 14.75 25.01
N LYS A 570 -29.89 15.65 24.23
CA LYS A 570 -31.28 15.59 23.76
C LYS A 570 -31.29 15.53 22.23
N PRO A 571 -32.37 15.05 21.61
CA PRO A 571 -32.49 15.05 20.15
C PRO A 571 -32.18 16.43 19.57
N GLY A 572 -31.28 16.45 18.59
CA GLY A 572 -30.83 17.68 17.93
C GLY A 572 -29.56 18.35 18.49
N ASP A 573 -29.09 17.97 19.69
CA ASP A 573 -27.93 18.60 20.33
C ASP A 573 -26.59 18.23 19.69
N HIS A 574 -26.49 17.02 19.18
CA HIS A 574 -25.25 16.46 18.64
C HIS A 574 -25.58 15.36 17.64
N GLY A 575 -24.76 15.21 16.61
CA GLY A 575 -25.00 14.19 15.59
C GLY A 575 -23.83 14.04 14.62
N SER A 576 -23.89 12.95 13.86
CA SER A 576 -22.98 12.62 12.78
C SER A 576 -23.75 11.87 11.70
N THR A 577 -23.53 12.22 10.42
CA THR A 577 -24.18 11.53 9.30
C THR A 577 -23.78 10.06 9.22
N PHE A 578 -22.50 9.76 9.43
CA PHE A 578 -21.96 8.42 9.34
C PHE A 578 -21.81 7.71 10.70
N GLY A 579 -21.88 8.43 11.82
CA GLY A 579 -21.74 7.84 13.15
C GLY A 579 -22.83 6.80 13.45
N GLY A 580 -22.42 5.56 13.72
CA GLY A 580 -23.34 4.44 13.98
C GLY A 580 -24.02 3.88 12.73
N ASN A 581 -23.44 4.04 11.54
CA ASN A 581 -23.93 3.41 10.33
C ASN A 581 -23.82 1.88 10.40
N ALA A 582 -24.67 1.18 9.64
CA ALA A 582 -24.80 -0.27 9.71
C ALA A 582 -23.51 -1.01 9.34
N LEU A 583 -22.76 -0.51 8.35
CA LEU A 583 -21.51 -1.12 7.90
C LEU A 583 -20.45 -1.06 8.99
N SER A 584 -20.20 0.15 9.52
CA SER A 584 -19.22 0.36 10.59
C SER A 584 -19.61 -0.37 11.88
N ALA A 585 -20.91 -0.40 12.23
CA ALA A 585 -21.39 -1.11 13.41
C ALA A 585 -21.19 -2.62 13.30
N ALA A 586 -21.41 -3.22 12.13
CA ALA A 586 -21.16 -4.64 11.91
C ALA A 586 -19.67 -4.99 12.06
N VAL A 587 -18.78 -4.21 11.43
CA VAL A 587 -17.32 -4.44 11.52
C VAL A 587 -16.82 -4.21 12.94
N ALA A 588 -17.28 -3.16 13.63
CA ALA A 588 -16.88 -2.89 15.00
C ALA A 588 -17.35 -3.97 15.99
N ALA A 589 -18.58 -4.48 15.83
CA ALA A 589 -19.06 -5.60 16.63
C ALA A 589 -18.19 -6.84 16.43
N GLU A 590 -17.87 -7.18 15.18
CA GLU A 590 -17.00 -8.31 14.86
C GLU A 590 -15.57 -8.11 15.40
N ALA A 591 -15.05 -6.87 15.37
CA ALA A 591 -13.73 -6.56 15.96
C ALA A 591 -13.70 -6.84 17.47
N LEU A 592 -14.80 -6.54 18.20
CA LEU A 592 -14.92 -6.88 19.62
C LEU A 592 -15.00 -8.40 19.85
N GLU A 593 -15.66 -9.14 18.95
CA GLU A 593 -15.66 -10.61 19.03
C GLU A 593 -14.28 -11.19 18.77
N VAL A 594 -13.57 -10.74 17.73
CA VAL A 594 -12.19 -11.17 17.45
C VAL A 594 -11.26 -10.88 18.63
N LEU A 595 -11.40 -9.70 19.26
CA LEU A 595 -10.60 -9.33 20.44
C LEU A 595 -10.74 -10.37 21.57
N VAL A 596 -11.95 -10.85 21.81
CA VAL A 596 -12.26 -11.80 22.88
C VAL A 596 -11.92 -13.24 22.47
N ASP A 597 -12.38 -13.67 21.28
CA ASP A 597 -12.23 -15.05 20.82
C ASP A 597 -10.77 -15.45 20.65
N GLU A 598 -9.95 -14.52 20.12
CA GLU A 598 -8.51 -14.74 19.89
C GLU A 598 -7.66 -14.34 21.11
N ARG A 599 -8.30 -13.97 22.22
CA ARG A 599 -7.67 -13.61 23.50
C ARG A 599 -6.55 -12.57 23.34
N LEU A 600 -6.81 -11.53 22.53
CA LEU A 600 -5.79 -10.57 22.13
C LEU A 600 -5.32 -9.68 23.29
N VAL A 601 -6.13 -9.51 24.33
CA VAL A 601 -5.77 -8.77 25.54
C VAL A 601 -4.68 -9.52 26.31
N GLU A 602 -4.88 -10.80 26.60
CA GLU A 602 -3.93 -11.66 27.32
C GLU A 602 -2.66 -11.89 26.48
N ARG A 603 -2.84 -12.02 25.17
CA ARG A 603 -1.73 -12.13 24.23
C ARG A 603 -0.84 -10.89 24.26
N SER A 604 -1.45 -9.69 24.26
CA SER A 604 -0.73 -8.42 24.38
C SER A 604 0.03 -8.30 25.71
N ALA A 605 -0.54 -8.80 26.81
CA ALA A 605 0.16 -8.81 28.09
C ALA A 605 1.40 -9.73 28.06
N ALA A 606 1.25 -10.95 27.54
CA ALA A 606 2.33 -11.94 27.48
C ALA A 606 3.47 -11.51 26.53
N LEU A 607 3.14 -11.19 25.27
CA LEU A 607 4.14 -10.76 24.29
C LEU A 607 4.71 -9.38 24.62
N GLY A 608 3.95 -8.50 25.30
CA GLY A 608 4.43 -7.23 25.79
C GLY A 608 5.51 -7.37 26.85
N ALA A 609 5.40 -8.34 27.76
CA ALA A 609 6.45 -8.65 28.73
C ALA A 609 7.75 -9.12 28.03
N MET A 610 7.64 -9.99 27.03
CA MET A 610 8.76 -10.42 26.19
C MET A 610 9.38 -9.24 25.45
N LEU A 611 8.57 -8.42 24.77
CA LEU A 611 9.01 -7.22 24.05
C LEU A 611 9.85 -6.30 24.94
N LEU A 612 9.35 -5.96 26.12
CA LEU A 612 10.05 -5.06 27.04
C LEU A 612 11.35 -5.69 27.57
N ALA A 613 11.35 -6.96 27.92
CA ALA A 613 12.56 -7.66 28.35
C ALA A 613 13.66 -7.61 27.27
N ARG A 614 13.32 -7.95 26.04
CA ARG A 614 14.25 -7.92 24.90
C ARG A 614 14.74 -6.50 24.58
N LEU A 615 13.87 -5.50 24.64
CA LEU A 615 14.27 -4.10 24.44
C LEU A 615 15.23 -3.63 25.54
N HIS A 616 15.06 -4.05 26.79
CA HIS A 616 16.01 -3.74 27.87
C HIS A 616 17.36 -4.44 27.66
N GLU A 617 17.40 -5.66 27.15
CA GLU A 617 18.65 -6.35 26.78
C GLU A 617 19.38 -5.58 25.67
N ILE A 618 18.66 -5.12 24.64
CA ILE A 618 19.24 -4.31 23.56
C ILE A 618 19.77 -2.99 24.12
N ALA A 619 19.01 -2.34 25.00
CA ALA A 619 19.43 -1.07 25.64
C ALA A 619 20.70 -1.23 26.47
N ALA A 620 20.87 -2.34 27.19
CA ALA A 620 22.07 -2.62 27.96
C ALA A 620 23.33 -2.80 27.09
N ALA A 621 23.16 -3.14 25.81
CA ALA A 621 24.25 -3.40 24.87
C ALA A 621 24.72 -2.16 24.08
N THR A 622 24.04 -1.00 24.20
CA THR A 622 24.35 0.21 23.42
C THR A 622 24.11 1.50 24.20
N PRO A 623 25.00 2.50 24.09
CA PRO A 623 24.78 3.81 24.70
C PRO A 623 23.75 4.66 23.93
N LEU A 624 23.31 4.23 22.75
CA LEU A 624 22.36 4.98 21.92
C LEU A 624 20.95 5.05 22.52
N ILE A 625 20.60 4.10 23.41
CA ILE A 625 19.27 4.03 24.03
C ILE A 625 19.35 4.65 25.43
N ARG A 626 18.59 5.71 25.63
CA ARG A 626 18.49 6.42 26.90
C ARG A 626 17.48 5.76 27.85
N ALA A 627 16.33 5.34 27.30
CA ALA A 627 15.26 4.73 28.08
C ALA A 627 14.37 3.82 27.22
N ILE A 628 13.80 2.79 27.85
CA ILE A 628 12.72 1.98 27.33
C ILE A 628 11.48 2.24 28.18
N ARG A 629 10.35 2.49 27.53
CA ARG A 629 9.06 2.68 28.18
C ARG A 629 8.01 1.82 27.50
N GLY A 630 7.03 1.32 28.25
CA GLY A 630 5.92 0.59 27.62
C GLY A 630 5.03 -0.17 28.59
N ARG A 631 3.88 -0.63 28.08
CA ARG A 631 2.96 -1.60 28.70
C ARG A 631 2.29 -2.43 27.61
N GLY A 632 2.28 -3.74 27.76
CA GLY A 632 1.78 -4.64 26.74
C GLY A 632 2.56 -4.48 25.41
N LEU A 633 1.89 -4.59 24.29
CA LEU A 633 2.48 -4.37 22.95
C LEU A 633 2.48 -2.88 22.55
N PHE A 634 2.86 -2.01 23.48
CA PHE A 634 2.97 -0.57 23.28
C PHE A 634 4.23 -0.06 23.96
N ALA A 635 5.33 0.08 23.20
CA ALA A 635 6.64 0.44 23.71
C ALA A 635 7.27 1.60 22.93
N GLY A 636 8.10 2.38 23.62
CA GLY A 636 8.92 3.46 23.07
C GLY A 636 10.38 3.26 23.42
N ILE A 637 11.24 3.38 22.41
CA ILE A 637 12.70 3.39 22.56
C ILE A 637 13.15 4.85 22.47
N GLU A 638 13.52 5.45 23.60
CA GLU A 638 14.09 6.79 23.61
C GLU A 638 15.60 6.72 23.35
N VAL A 639 16.02 7.42 22.30
CA VAL A 639 17.43 7.50 21.94
C VAL A 639 18.11 8.73 22.54
N ASP A 640 19.43 8.66 22.72
CA ASP A 640 20.22 9.80 23.15
C ASP A 640 20.40 10.77 21.96
N ALA A 641 19.78 11.93 22.06
CA ALA A 641 19.81 12.96 21.03
C ALA A 641 21.21 13.53 20.75
N ALA A 642 22.17 13.35 21.67
CA ALA A 642 23.56 13.75 21.46
C ALA A 642 24.32 12.76 20.57
N LEU A 643 23.83 11.52 20.42
CA LEU A 643 24.52 10.44 19.70
C LEU A 643 23.82 10.09 18.38
N THR A 644 22.49 10.20 18.32
CA THR A 644 21.69 9.81 17.14
C THR A 644 20.30 10.44 17.19
N ASP A 645 19.55 10.30 16.11
CA ASP A 645 18.13 10.67 16.04
C ASP A 645 17.25 9.47 15.67
N ALA A 646 16.00 9.50 16.11
CA ALA A 646 15.06 8.39 15.92
C ALA A 646 14.67 8.20 14.45
N ARG A 647 14.67 9.25 13.62
CA ARG A 647 14.34 9.18 12.19
C ARG A 647 15.38 8.39 11.42
N THR A 648 16.66 8.67 11.62
CA THR A 648 17.77 7.92 11.01
C THR A 648 17.69 6.42 11.33
N LEU A 649 17.38 6.08 12.58
CA LEU A 649 17.24 4.67 12.97
C LEU A 649 15.98 4.02 12.38
N ALA A 650 14.86 4.75 12.29
CA ALA A 650 13.64 4.25 11.63
C ALA A 650 13.87 3.98 10.13
N GLU A 651 14.64 4.82 9.45
CA GLU A 651 15.05 4.59 8.04
C GLU A 651 16.00 3.39 7.91
N ALA A 652 16.90 3.19 8.88
CA ALA A 652 17.76 2.00 8.92
C ALA A 652 16.97 0.71 9.19
N LEU A 653 15.90 0.78 9.99
CA LEU A 653 14.95 -0.33 10.21
C LEU A 653 14.14 -0.61 8.95
N LEU A 654 13.64 0.42 8.25
CA LEU A 654 12.97 0.28 6.95
C LEU A 654 13.85 -0.49 5.95
N ALA A 655 15.13 -0.14 5.85
CA ALA A 655 16.08 -0.84 4.97
C ALA A 655 16.29 -2.32 5.34
N ARG A 656 15.91 -2.74 6.56
CA ARG A 656 15.95 -4.13 7.02
C ARG A 656 14.57 -4.81 7.07
N GLY A 657 13.58 -4.21 6.43
CA GLY A 657 12.24 -4.79 6.34
C GLY A 657 11.38 -4.61 7.59
N VAL A 658 11.64 -3.60 8.43
CA VAL A 658 10.83 -3.28 9.61
C VAL A 658 10.24 -1.88 9.47
N LEU A 659 8.91 -1.78 9.57
CA LEU A 659 8.19 -0.52 9.58
C LEU A 659 7.94 -0.04 11.01
N THR A 660 8.45 1.13 11.30
CA THR A 660 8.18 1.87 12.53
C THR A 660 8.22 3.37 12.25
N LYS A 661 7.99 4.20 13.25
CA LYS A 661 7.94 5.65 13.09
C LYS A 661 8.56 6.35 14.30
N ASP A 662 9.31 7.40 14.00
CA ASP A 662 9.82 8.34 15.00
C ASP A 662 8.71 9.26 15.54
N THR A 663 8.87 9.70 16.77
CA THR A 663 8.10 10.80 17.38
C THR A 663 9.02 11.72 18.18
N HIS A 664 8.76 13.03 18.10
CA HIS A 664 9.57 14.09 18.74
C HIS A 664 11.08 13.98 18.47
N GLY A 665 11.47 13.35 17.35
CA GLY A 665 12.86 13.20 16.92
C GLY A 665 13.73 12.24 17.77
N THR A 666 13.25 11.83 18.94
CA THR A 666 14.04 11.03 19.90
C THR A 666 13.44 9.69 20.27
N VAL A 667 12.20 9.40 19.90
CA VAL A 667 11.55 8.15 20.29
C VAL A 667 11.13 7.33 19.06
N ILE A 668 11.52 6.05 19.03
CA ILE A 668 11.02 5.06 18.08
C ILE A 668 9.86 4.33 18.74
N ARG A 669 8.70 4.27 18.07
CA ARG A 669 7.52 3.56 18.58
C ARG A 669 7.52 2.11 18.13
N ILE A 670 7.16 1.22 19.04
CA ILE A 670 6.96 -0.19 18.77
C ILE A 670 5.55 -0.55 19.25
N ALA A 671 4.65 -0.76 18.30
CA ALA A 671 3.26 -1.07 18.54
C ALA A 671 2.73 -2.03 17.44
N PRO A 672 3.22 -3.28 17.38
CA PRO A 672 2.79 -4.24 16.35
C PRO A 672 1.30 -4.56 16.48
N PRO A 673 0.66 -5.17 15.46
CA PRO A 673 -0.66 -5.80 15.63
C PRO A 673 -0.67 -6.76 16.82
N LEU A 674 -1.80 -6.86 17.53
CA LEU A 674 -1.95 -7.78 18.68
C LEU A 674 -1.92 -9.25 18.26
N THR A 675 -2.14 -9.50 16.97
CA THR A 675 -2.09 -10.82 16.35
C THR A 675 -0.68 -11.30 16.01
N ILE A 676 0.35 -10.47 16.25
CA ILE A 676 1.75 -10.83 15.96
C ILE A 676 2.14 -12.14 16.66
N SER A 677 2.87 -13.01 15.98
CA SER A 677 3.41 -14.22 16.60
C SER A 677 4.68 -13.91 17.39
N GLU A 678 5.07 -14.84 18.27
CA GLU A 678 6.33 -14.75 19.02
C GLU A 678 7.53 -14.73 18.08
N GLU A 679 7.49 -15.58 17.05
CA GLU A 679 8.55 -15.68 16.03
C GLU A 679 8.68 -14.39 15.21
N GLU A 680 7.55 -13.79 14.81
CA GLU A 680 7.54 -12.51 14.09
C GLU A 680 8.07 -11.38 14.97
N LEU A 681 7.66 -11.35 16.23
CA LEU A 681 8.14 -10.36 17.19
C LEU A 681 9.66 -10.48 17.42
N GLU A 682 10.16 -11.71 17.66
CA GLU A 682 11.60 -11.94 17.83
C GLU A 682 12.39 -11.60 16.57
N TRP A 683 11.85 -11.92 15.38
CA TRP A 683 12.46 -11.52 14.11
C TRP A 683 12.63 -9.99 14.02
N GLY A 684 11.60 -9.24 14.40
CA GLY A 684 11.64 -7.76 14.42
C GLY A 684 12.65 -7.23 15.45
N LEU A 685 12.67 -7.80 16.65
CA LEU A 685 13.59 -7.43 17.73
C LEU A 685 15.05 -7.69 17.35
N GLN A 686 15.32 -8.78 16.64
CA GLN A 686 16.66 -9.04 16.11
C GLN A 686 17.10 -7.94 15.13
N ARG A 687 16.22 -7.48 14.22
CA ARG A 687 16.53 -6.37 13.30
C ARG A 687 16.77 -5.07 14.04
N ILE A 688 16.00 -4.79 15.10
CA ILE A 688 16.24 -3.65 15.99
C ILE A 688 17.63 -3.75 16.61
N ALA A 689 18.00 -4.90 17.18
CA ALA A 689 19.32 -5.11 17.77
C ALA A 689 20.46 -4.89 16.75
N GLU A 690 20.31 -5.40 15.53
CA GLU A 690 21.28 -5.23 14.43
C GLU A 690 21.46 -3.74 14.08
N VAL A 691 20.36 -2.97 13.95
CA VAL A 691 20.42 -1.54 13.63
C VAL A 691 21.14 -0.76 14.72
N PHE A 692 20.83 -1.00 15.99
CA PHE A 692 21.49 -0.33 17.11
C PHE A 692 22.96 -0.71 17.24
N ALA A 693 23.31 -1.98 17.00
CA ALA A 693 24.70 -2.43 16.97
C ALA A 693 25.51 -1.78 15.84
N ASP A 694 24.93 -1.68 14.63
CA ASP A 694 25.57 -1.03 13.49
C ASP A 694 25.75 0.49 13.71
N ALA A 695 24.73 1.16 14.24
CA ALA A 695 24.80 2.56 14.56
C ALA A 695 25.84 2.84 15.67
N GLY A 696 25.89 1.97 16.69
CA GLY A 696 26.89 2.06 17.78
C GLY A 696 28.34 1.91 17.28
N ARG A 697 28.60 1.08 16.29
CA ARG A 697 29.94 0.92 15.67
C ARG A 697 30.41 2.17 14.91
N ARG A 698 29.51 3.03 14.48
CA ARG A 698 29.81 4.28 13.75
C ARG A 698 30.09 5.46 14.68
N LEU A 699 29.86 5.33 15.99
CA LEU A 699 30.21 6.36 16.96
C LEU A 699 31.73 6.54 17.01
N PRO A 700 32.23 7.79 17.12
CA PRO A 700 33.66 8.02 17.38
C PRO A 700 34.06 7.28 18.65
N ARG A 701 35.10 6.46 18.58
CA ARG A 701 35.68 5.87 19.80
C ARG A 701 36.14 7.01 20.70
N ALA A 702 35.64 7.07 21.92
CA ALA A 702 36.18 7.99 22.90
C ALA A 702 37.71 7.80 22.98
N ALA A 703 38.46 8.86 22.73
CA ALA A 703 39.91 8.88 22.75
C ALA A 703 40.44 8.66 24.17
#